data_1683f150a03ae3ea8c08a60309940777
#
_entry.id   1683f150a03ae3ea8c08a60309940777
#
_cell.length_a   1.000
_cell.length_b   1.000
_cell.length_c   1.000
_cell.angle_alpha   90.00
_cell.angle_beta   90.00
_cell.angle_gamma   90.00
#
_symmetry.space_group_name_H-M   'P 1'
#
loop_
_entity.id
_entity.type
_entity.pdbx_description
1 polymer ?
#
loop_
_entity_poly.entity_id
_entity_poly.type
_entity_poly.pdbx_seq_one_letter_code
_entity_poly.pdbx_strand_id
1 'polypeptide(L)'
;MQSLSKCLLDAQVVPLQETITPQLLEDEDQSLDKVISLLVLGEHLRAHQQLLALDPTEDLDRQLDRLWLQLQIAWQRNHRIWFGRLLSVFVQQAPEQDFRCKHALIQMAQWNRQETIPLGLIADQPLSDGQFPHLDLCILQSWCLTSRINEVLPHLHALQLLPSCEVIVLQAFQFIAKNNWQAAESLLLSHMQKFSHRWEFADLLMKCLFHLQRGESCIPALRQILPLHRGREGLLLDPLVKARLLQRQPAICLRLKLIERLFLFNGELISPPDTMLPAYDMLGRTDWLQYIHHSVAGNPERYFNLQSNWMMLLSSRPSSLYPVAIQNFMKVLESSVIKQFSAYQDVSNPGNKLRIGWICGDIGNHPVCRFLLSWLTVSALELRHKHLIVSTLPPHGDAGERFNSLPNVEFIDISQNRDTRVRLALLEQMQLDIAVDLNGWTGNNIAAIFVRRIAPVQVNYLAYHASTGIPAMDYWLVDDNVVSPLPKTEWHSEKLWRLPRPFLAWQPAFQLAEGYLDVPSSTFTGEDEIRFGCFNNSRKISLEVLRLWLSLLNRLPNSKLVLKAFASEDTGTAELLQRRLKRVGFTSDQLIWLPYTAGPRDHLMHYSQMDVALDSFPNTGCTTTCEALWMGVPVITLEGEYYVSRMAASVLRGAGLEDWIACNQEQYLATALAQADSARLKWLRQNRQHWRDVVVNSPLGDARDLMRQLELSFEQMRASTAPTLD
;
A
#
# COMPACT_ATOMS: atom_id res chain seq x y z
N MET A 1 -8.62 43.30 30.47
CA MET A 1 -8.35 42.08 29.72
C MET A 1 -9.34 41.02 30.15
N GLN A 2 -10.30 40.65 29.30
CA GLN A 2 -10.98 39.38 29.51
C GLN A 2 -9.90 38.30 29.38
N SER A 3 -9.79 37.39 30.32
CA SER A 3 -8.76 36.37 30.30
C SER A 3 -8.85 35.58 29.01
N LEU A 4 -7.73 35.24 28.41
CA LEU A 4 -7.64 34.35 27.25
C LEU A 4 -8.48 33.08 27.46
N SER A 5 -8.53 32.57 28.70
CA SER A 5 -9.35 31.43 29.11
C SER A 5 -10.84 31.63 28.80
N LYS A 6 -11.40 32.81 29.02
CA LYS A 6 -12.82 33.07 28.78
C LYS A 6 -13.17 33.03 27.29
N CYS A 7 -12.30 33.53 26.42
CA CYS A 7 -12.54 33.50 24.96
C CYS A 7 -12.52 32.10 24.38
N LEU A 8 -11.68 31.20 24.90
CA LEU A 8 -11.60 29.81 24.42
C LEU A 8 -12.66 28.92 25.04
N LEU A 9 -12.97 29.17 26.28
CA LEU A 9 -14.10 28.56 26.99
C LEU A 9 -15.43 28.96 26.36
N ASP A 10 -15.52 30.18 25.82
CA ASP A 10 -16.69 30.70 25.08
C ASP A 10 -16.66 30.32 23.56
N ALA A 11 -15.80 29.38 23.16
CA ALA A 11 -15.60 28.93 21.77
C ALA A 11 -15.19 30.04 20.78
N GLN A 12 -14.70 31.18 21.25
CA GLN A 12 -14.25 32.32 20.43
C GLN A 12 -12.74 32.21 20.12
N VAL A 13 -12.36 31.25 19.28
CA VAL A 13 -10.95 30.95 18.97
C VAL A 13 -10.30 32.01 18.05
N VAL A 14 -11.07 32.81 17.38
CA VAL A 14 -10.63 33.64 16.23
C VAL A 14 -9.86 34.92 16.60
N PRO A 15 -10.19 35.65 17.66
CA PRO A 15 -9.43 36.84 18.04
C PRO A 15 -8.06 36.56 18.70
N LEU A 16 -7.81 35.30 19.05
CA LEU A 16 -6.69 34.92 19.91
C LEU A 16 -5.34 34.81 19.20
N GLN A 17 -5.32 34.50 17.90
CA GLN A 17 -4.07 34.38 17.15
C GLN A 17 -3.33 35.73 16.99
N GLU A 18 -4.05 36.84 17.01
CA GLU A 18 -3.49 38.19 16.89
C GLU A 18 -2.95 38.75 18.23
N THR A 19 -3.35 38.13 19.36
CA THR A 19 -3.00 38.60 20.71
C THR A 19 -1.93 37.78 21.40
N ILE A 20 -1.53 36.65 20.83
CA ILE A 20 -0.47 35.80 21.42
C ILE A 20 0.90 36.35 21.05
N THR A 21 1.58 36.92 22.05
CA THR A 21 2.98 37.39 21.87
C THR A 21 3.97 36.27 22.22
N PRO A 22 5.17 36.26 21.58
CA PRO A 22 6.23 35.31 21.91
C PRO A 22 6.60 35.29 23.40
N GLN A 23 6.47 36.40 24.10
CA GLN A 23 6.76 36.52 25.53
C GLN A 23 5.84 35.66 26.41
N LEU A 24 4.57 35.45 26.04
CA LEU A 24 3.65 34.56 26.76
C LEU A 24 4.06 33.08 26.73
N LEU A 25 4.96 32.71 25.82
CA LEU A 25 5.41 31.31 25.67
C LEU A 25 6.71 31.04 26.46
N GLU A 26 7.47 32.09 26.81
CA GLU A 26 8.74 31.97 27.51
C GLU A 26 8.62 32.06 29.05
N ASP A 27 7.53 32.63 29.57
CA ASP A 27 7.27 32.68 30.99
C ASP A 27 7.05 31.28 31.59
N GLU A 28 7.66 31.01 32.76
CA GLU A 28 7.48 29.77 33.52
C GLU A 28 6.07 29.64 34.19
N ASP A 29 5.12 30.45 33.77
CA ASP A 29 3.78 30.47 34.34
C ASP A 29 3.03 29.16 34.06
N GLN A 30 2.63 28.46 35.11
CA GLN A 30 1.81 27.26 35.09
C GLN A 30 0.32 27.63 35.12
N SER A 31 -0.18 28.23 34.07
CA SER A 31 -1.58 28.65 33.99
C SER A 31 -2.34 27.94 32.85
N LEU A 32 -3.67 27.90 32.96
CA LEU A 32 -4.57 27.46 31.88
C LEU A 32 -4.40 28.33 30.64
N ASP A 33 -4.07 29.61 30.79
CA ASP A 33 -3.87 30.54 29.68
C ASP A 33 -2.70 30.12 28.79
N LYS A 34 -1.62 29.56 29.39
CA LYS A 34 -0.49 28.99 28.64
C LYS A 34 -0.89 27.73 27.85
N VAL A 35 -1.67 26.84 28.47
CA VAL A 35 -2.21 25.67 27.78
C VAL A 35 -3.05 26.08 26.56
N ILE A 36 -3.88 27.07 26.72
CA ILE A 36 -4.75 27.63 25.69
C ILE A 36 -3.92 28.25 24.56
N SER A 37 -2.92 29.04 24.91
CA SER A 37 -2.01 29.65 23.94
C SER A 37 -1.29 28.61 23.09
N LEU A 38 -0.80 27.54 23.71
CA LEU A 38 -0.16 26.43 23.04
C LEU A 38 -1.14 25.66 22.11
N LEU A 39 -2.40 25.51 22.51
CA LEU A 39 -3.42 24.89 21.69
C LEU A 39 -3.74 25.73 20.44
N VAL A 40 -3.88 27.04 20.61
CA VAL A 40 -4.15 27.96 19.47
C VAL A 40 -3.00 27.94 18.45
N LEU A 41 -1.76 27.83 18.94
CA LEU A 41 -0.57 27.71 18.09
C LEU A 41 -0.37 26.30 17.47
N GLY A 42 -1.20 25.33 17.83
CA GLY A 42 -1.07 23.95 17.35
C GLY A 42 0.03 23.14 18.05
N GLU A 43 0.58 23.63 19.17
CA GLU A 43 1.63 22.99 19.95
C GLU A 43 1.07 21.98 20.98
N HIS A 44 0.25 21.05 20.52
CA HIS A 44 -0.59 20.21 21.41
C HIS A 44 0.20 19.29 22.35
N LEU A 45 1.41 18.87 21.97
CA LEU A 45 2.25 18.09 22.89
C LEU A 45 2.66 18.91 24.10
N ARG A 46 3.09 20.14 23.87
CA ARG A 46 3.47 21.06 24.94
C ARG A 46 2.23 21.47 25.75
N ALA A 47 1.10 21.73 25.09
CA ALA A 47 -0.17 22.01 25.75
C ALA A 47 -0.59 20.85 26.68
N HIS A 48 -0.46 19.61 26.23
CA HIS A 48 -0.79 18.44 27.05
C HIS A 48 0.16 18.29 28.24
N GLN A 49 1.47 18.42 28.03
CA GLN A 49 2.46 18.39 29.11
C GLN A 49 2.21 19.48 30.15
N GLN A 50 1.91 20.70 29.70
CA GLN A 50 1.61 21.81 30.58
C GLN A 50 0.33 21.57 31.38
N LEU A 51 -0.72 21.03 30.74
CA LEU A 51 -1.99 20.70 31.40
C LEU A 51 -1.82 19.61 32.48
N LEU A 52 -0.95 18.64 32.25
CA LEU A 52 -0.63 17.60 33.23
C LEU A 52 0.18 18.13 34.42
N ALA A 53 0.97 19.18 34.20
CA ALA A 53 1.79 19.81 35.26
C ALA A 53 0.98 20.73 36.20
N LEU A 54 -0.28 21.07 35.82
CA LEU A 54 -1.14 21.87 36.69
C LEU A 54 -1.65 21.05 37.88
N ASP A 55 -1.64 21.65 39.04
CA ASP A 55 -2.15 21.01 40.25
C ASP A 55 -3.64 20.63 40.15
N PRO A 56 -4.03 19.46 40.70
CA PRO A 56 -5.45 19.09 40.78
C PRO A 56 -6.20 20.14 41.65
N THR A 57 -7.41 20.48 41.19
CA THR A 57 -8.29 21.41 41.93
C THR A 57 -9.58 20.70 42.30
N GLU A 58 -10.13 21.05 43.45
CA GLU A 58 -11.46 20.60 43.92
C GLU A 58 -12.58 21.47 43.37
N ASP A 59 -12.29 22.62 42.78
CA ASP A 59 -13.24 23.51 42.15
C ASP A 59 -13.85 22.88 40.87
N LEU A 60 -15.14 22.66 40.85
CA LEU A 60 -15.86 21.99 39.76
C LEU A 60 -15.74 22.75 38.44
N ASP A 61 -15.80 24.08 38.45
CA ASP A 61 -15.68 24.87 37.21
C ASP A 61 -14.31 24.71 36.59
N ARG A 62 -13.25 24.74 37.38
CA ARG A 62 -11.91 24.51 36.91
C ARG A 62 -11.66 23.08 36.48
N GLN A 63 -12.33 22.10 37.09
CA GLN A 63 -12.28 20.70 36.63
C GLN A 63 -12.95 20.56 35.26
N LEU A 64 -14.10 21.21 35.05
CA LEU A 64 -14.78 21.22 33.74
C LEU A 64 -13.96 21.93 32.68
N ASP A 65 -13.31 23.05 32.99
CA ASP A 65 -12.41 23.75 32.09
C ASP A 65 -11.23 22.85 31.69
N ARG A 66 -10.66 22.14 32.64
CA ARG A 66 -9.55 21.20 32.41
C ARG A 66 -9.98 20.03 31.53
N LEU A 67 -11.15 19.43 31.78
CA LEU A 67 -11.72 18.37 30.95
C LEU A 67 -12.02 18.87 29.54
N TRP A 68 -12.56 20.08 29.40
CA TRP A 68 -12.79 20.71 28.12
C TRP A 68 -11.49 20.90 27.32
N LEU A 69 -10.43 21.40 27.94
CA LEU A 69 -9.14 21.53 27.29
C LEU A 69 -8.54 20.18 26.89
N GLN A 70 -8.72 19.14 27.71
CA GLN A 70 -8.33 17.78 27.34
C GLN A 70 -9.11 17.26 26.12
N LEU A 71 -10.40 17.56 26.04
CA LEU A 71 -11.24 17.25 24.85
C LEU A 71 -10.69 17.96 23.62
N GLN A 72 -10.38 19.26 23.71
CA GLN A 72 -9.83 20.02 22.58
C GLN A 72 -8.42 19.50 22.17
N ILE A 73 -7.60 19.12 23.12
CA ILE A 73 -6.32 18.44 22.83
C ILE A 73 -6.59 17.13 22.09
N ALA A 74 -7.47 16.28 22.58
CA ALA A 74 -7.79 15.00 21.96
C ALA A 74 -8.39 15.20 20.54
N TRP A 75 -9.23 16.23 20.35
CA TRP A 75 -9.76 16.62 19.04
C TRP A 75 -8.66 17.04 18.06
N GLN A 76 -7.83 17.98 18.46
CA GLN A 76 -6.74 18.48 17.63
C GLN A 76 -5.72 17.41 17.29
N ARG A 77 -5.53 16.42 18.18
CA ARG A 77 -4.66 15.27 17.99
C ARG A 77 -5.31 14.13 17.22
N ASN A 78 -6.57 14.26 16.81
CA ASN A 78 -7.33 13.22 16.14
C ASN A 78 -7.41 11.90 16.95
N HIS A 79 -7.45 11.99 18.29
CA HIS A 79 -7.45 10.82 19.18
C HIS A 79 -8.86 10.45 19.62
N ARG A 80 -9.61 9.83 18.72
CA ARG A 80 -11.04 9.55 18.84
C ARG A 80 -11.43 8.76 20.11
N ILE A 81 -10.66 7.72 20.47
CA ILE A 81 -10.98 6.89 21.65
C ILE A 81 -10.82 7.70 22.93
N TRP A 82 -9.74 8.46 23.03
CA TRP A 82 -9.52 9.32 24.19
C TRP A 82 -10.57 10.42 24.28
N PHE A 83 -10.88 11.08 23.16
CA PHE A 83 -11.97 12.07 23.09
C PHE A 83 -13.31 11.48 23.54
N GLY A 84 -13.71 10.30 23.06
CA GLY A 84 -14.94 9.64 23.44
C GLY A 84 -15.02 9.32 24.94
N ARG A 85 -13.92 8.91 25.56
CA ARG A 85 -13.84 8.68 27.02
C ARG A 85 -13.96 9.98 27.80
N LEU A 86 -13.25 11.01 27.41
CA LEU A 86 -13.34 12.32 28.04
C LEU A 86 -14.73 12.94 27.88
N LEU A 87 -15.35 12.78 26.69
CA LEU A 87 -16.70 13.27 26.42
C LEU A 87 -17.73 12.64 27.35
N SER A 88 -17.67 11.34 27.60
CA SER A 88 -18.59 10.66 28.51
C SER A 88 -18.47 11.20 29.95
N VAL A 89 -17.25 11.47 30.41
CA VAL A 89 -17.01 12.08 31.73
C VAL A 89 -17.50 13.53 31.77
N PHE A 90 -17.17 14.29 30.71
CA PHE A 90 -17.56 15.72 30.63
C PHE A 90 -19.08 15.90 30.64
N VAL A 91 -19.83 15.13 29.84
CA VAL A 91 -21.30 15.20 29.77
C VAL A 91 -21.98 14.79 31.10
N GLN A 92 -21.35 13.90 31.87
CA GLN A 92 -21.87 13.50 33.18
C GLN A 92 -21.66 14.56 34.26
N GLN A 93 -20.63 15.39 34.13
CA GLN A 93 -20.28 16.40 35.16
C GLN A 93 -20.72 17.81 34.82
N ALA A 94 -20.87 18.12 33.53
CA ALA A 94 -21.24 19.45 33.08
C ALA A 94 -22.73 19.72 33.26
N PRO A 95 -23.16 20.99 33.55
CA PRO A 95 -24.53 21.38 33.58
C PRO A 95 -25.26 21.06 32.26
N GLU A 96 -26.53 20.69 32.31
CA GLU A 96 -27.34 20.26 31.14
C GLU A 96 -27.38 21.32 30.01
N GLN A 97 -27.20 22.60 30.36
CA GLN A 97 -27.20 23.73 29.42
C GLN A 97 -25.78 24.15 28.98
N ASP A 98 -24.74 23.44 29.38
CA ASP A 98 -23.38 23.80 28.98
C ASP A 98 -23.16 23.59 27.45
N PHE A 99 -22.99 24.71 26.75
CA PHE A 99 -22.81 24.71 25.28
C PHE A 99 -21.63 23.87 24.82
N ARG A 100 -20.61 23.66 25.68
CA ARG A 100 -19.41 22.83 25.38
C ARG A 100 -19.79 21.37 25.16
N CYS A 101 -20.83 20.86 25.83
CA CYS A 101 -21.37 19.52 25.58
C CYS A 101 -21.87 19.39 24.15
N LYS A 102 -22.64 20.37 23.67
CA LYS A 102 -23.14 20.37 22.29
C LYS A 102 -22.03 20.46 21.27
N HIS A 103 -21.04 21.31 21.50
CA HIS A 103 -19.86 21.44 20.64
C HIS A 103 -19.08 20.14 20.55
N ALA A 104 -18.80 19.48 21.68
CA ALA A 104 -18.07 18.22 21.71
C ALA A 104 -18.85 17.07 21.03
N LEU A 105 -20.17 17.03 21.15
CA LEU A 105 -21.03 16.08 20.45
C LEU A 105 -20.96 16.29 18.93
N ILE A 106 -20.95 17.54 18.47
CA ILE A 106 -20.76 17.88 17.05
C ILE A 106 -19.40 17.40 16.55
N GLN A 107 -18.32 17.66 17.31
CA GLN A 107 -16.98 17.16 16.97
C GLN A 107 -16.94 15.62 16.86
N MET A 108 -17.56 14.92 17.83
CA MET A 108 -17.63 13.45 17.81
C MET A 108 -18.37 12.91 16.59
N ALA A 109 -19.42 13.59 16.20
CA ALA A 109 -20.22 13.21 15.06
C ALA A 109 -19.53 13.48 13.71
N GLN A 110 -18.80 14.58 13.59
CA GLN A 110 -17.95 14.84 12.43
C GLN A 110 -16.94 13.72 12.22
N TRP A 111 -16.36 13.15 13.30
CA TRP A 111 -15.50 11.98 13.21
C TRP A 111 -16.23 10.70 12.78
N ASN A 112 -17.49 10.55 13.17
CA ASN A 112 -18.30 9.38 12.85
C ASN A 112 -18.87 9.42 11.43
N ARG A 113 -18.68 10.53 10.67
CA ARG A 113 -19.34 10.77 9.38
C ARG A 113 -20.88 10.65 9.46
N GLN A 114 -21.42 10.81 10.64
CA GLN A 114 -22.85 10.84 10.89
C GLN A 114 -23.30 12.32 10.91
N GLU A 115 -22.95 13.05 9.85
CA GLU A 115 -23.21 14.50 9.76
C GLU A 115 -24.69 14.85 9.86
N THR A 116 -25.56 13.91 9.51
CA THR A 116 -27.02 14.13 9.57
C THR A 116 -27.63 14.07 10.97
N ILE A 117 -27.07 13.26 11.89
CA ILE A 117 -27.62 13.12 13.25
C ILE A 117 -27.33 14.32 14.16
N PRO A 118 -26.07 14.83 14.21
CA PRO A 118 -25.83 16.02 15.07
C PRO A 118 -26.34 17.32 14.46
N LEU A 119 -26.39 17.40 13.14
CA LEU A 119 -26.99 18.51 12.46
C LEU A 119 -28.49 18.54 12.74
N GLY A 120 -29.18 17.41 12.85
CA GLY A 120 -30.55 17.30 13.30
C GLY A 120 -30.73 17.77 14.75
N LEU A 121 -29.79 17.46 15.65
CA LEU A 121 -29.86 17.89 17.06
C LEU A 121 -29.67 19.39 17.26
N ILE A 122 -28.99 20.07 16.35
CA ILE A 122 -28.76 21.53 16.43
C ILE A 122 -29.61 22.33 15.44
N ALA A 123 -30.23 21.69 14.44
CA ALA A 123 -31.06 22.37 13.45
C ALA A 123 -32.24 23.13 14.07
N ASP A 124 -32.77 22.65 15.18
CA ASP A 124 -33.88 23.27 15.91
C ASP A 124 -33.44 24.26 17.02
N GLN A 125 -32.12 24.46 17.17
CA GLN A 125 -31.64 25.45 18.15
C GLN A 125 -31.75 26.85 17.57
N PRO A 126 -32.18 27.83 18.38
CA PRO A 126 -32.16 29.22 17.97
C PRO A 126 -30.74 29.73 17.82
N LEU A 127 -30.51 30.70 16.93
CA LEU A 127 -29.27 31.43 16.88
C LEU A 127 -29.02 32.21 18.17
N SER A 128 -27.77 32.36 18.54
CA SER A 128 -27.34 32.99 19.80
C SER A 128 -27.28 34.53 19.73
N ASP A 129 -27.80 35.14 18.65
CA ASP A 129 -27.70 36.58 18.39
C ASP A 129 -26.24 37.10 18.44
N GLY A 130 -25.29 36.28 17.99
CA GLY A 130 -23.88 36.62 17.93
C GLY A 130 -23.13 36.42 19.24
N GLN A 131 -23.75 35.88 20.30
CA GLN A 131 -23.02 35.53 21.54
C GLN A 131 -22.06 34.36 21.33
N PHE A 132 -22.43 33.39 20.46
CA PHE A 132 -21.63 32.24 20.14
C PHE A 132 -21.50 32.04 18.62
N PRO A 133 -20.69 32.87 17.92
CA PRO A 133 -20.62 32.89 16.45
C PRO A 133 -20.29 31.54 15.81
N HIS A 134 -19.48 30.72 16.46
CA HIS A 134 -19.14 29.36 15.95
C HIS A 134 -20.34 28.39 16.08
N LEU A 135 -21.12 28.48 17.13
CA LEU A 135 -22.32 27.67 17.28
C LEU A 135 -23.37 28.12 16.25
N ASP A 136 -23.55 29.43 16.09
CA ASP A 136 -24.43 30.00 15.07
C ASP A 136 -24.04 29.57 13.67
N LEU A 137 -22.71 29.53 13.36
CA LEU A 137 -22.19 29.01 12.12
C LEU A 137 -22.54 27.53 11.93
N CYS A 138 -22.38 26.71 12.95
CA CYS A 138 -22.74 25.28 12.89
C CYS A 138 -24.25 25.09 12.69
N ILE A 139 -25.08 25.90 13.34
CA ILE A 139 -26.55 25.89 13.17
C ILE A 139 -26.89 26.27 11.72
N LEU A 140 -26.33 27.34 11.19
CA LEU A 140 -26.53 27.77 9.80
C LEU A 140 -26.04 26.75 8.78
N GLN A 141 -24.90 26.09 9.04
CA GLN A 141 -24.43 24.98 8.22
C GLN A 141 -25.43 23.82 8.26
N SER A 142 -25.98 23.50 9.42
CA SER A 142 -27.05 22.50 9.57
C SER A 142 -28.27 22.85 8.72
N TRP A 143 -28.70 24.12 8.74
CA TRP A 143 -29.80 24.56 7.90
C TRP A 143 -29.53 24.49 6.41
N CYS A 144 -28.26 24.68 5.98
CA CYS A 144 -27.84 24.46 4.58
C CYS A 144 -27.98 23.01 4.15
N LEU A 145 -27.72 22.06 5.05
CA LEU A 145 -27.73 20.61 4.76
C LEU A 145 -29.10 19.96 5.01
N THR A 146 -30.06 20.69 5.57
CA THR A 146 -31.45 20.28 5.80
C THR A 146 -32.40 21.02 4.84
N SER A 147 -33.68 20.75 4.93
CA SER A 147 -34.72 21.44 4.14
C SER A 147 -34.84 22.97 4.42
N ARG A 148 -34.11 23.48 5.40
CA ARG A 148 -34.19 24.88 5.88
C ARG A 148 -33.20 25.83 5.18
N ILE A 149 -32.63 25.45 4.04
CA ILE A 149 -31.64 26.26 3.31
C ILE A 149 -32.13 27.69 2.98
N ASN A 150 -33.43 27.88 2.78
CA ASN A 150 -34.02 29.20 2.48
C ASN A 150 -34.04 30.13 3.69
N GLU A 151 -33.93 29.58 4.90
CA GLU A 151 -33.91 30.37 6.15
C GLU A 151 -32.52 30.96 6.42
N VAL A 152 -31.46 30.43 5.76
CA VAL A 152 -30.07 30.92 5.93
C VAL A 152 -29.87 32.30 5.35
N LEU A 153 -30.49 32.62 4.21
CA LEU A 153 -30.29 33.88 3.48
C LEU A 153 -30.57 35.16 4.30
N PRO A 154 -31.70 35.27 5.07
CA PRO A 154 -31.96 36.43 5.92
C PRO A 154 -30.89 36.60 7.01
N HIS A 155 -30.37 35.49 7.55
CA HIS A 155 -29.37 35.52 8.60
C HIS A 155 -27.98 35.86 8.10
N LEU A 156 -27.67 35.57 6.82
CA LEU A 156 -26.42 36.04 6.19
C LEU A 156 -26.27 37.53 6.17
N HIS A 157 -27.38 38.28 6.01
CA HIS A 157 -27.37 39.74 6.07
C HIS A 157 -27.27 40.27 7.52
N ALA A 158 -27.88 39.59 8.48
CA ALA A 158 -27.71 39.88 9.89
C ALA A 158 -26.31 39.58 10.43
N LEU A 159 -25.61 38.60 9.80
CA LEU A 159 -24.21 38.22 10.06
C LEU A 159 -23.18 39.19 9.45
N GLN A 160 -23.56 40.43 9.07
CA GLN A 160 -22.59 41.46 8.62
C GLN A 160 -21.47 41.75 9.63
N LEU A 161 -21.63 41.28 10.86
CA LEU A 161 -20.63 41.28 11.94
C LEU A 161 -19.67 40.07 11.87
N LEU A 162 -19.96 39.05 11.05
CA LEU A 162 -19.08 37.92 10.90
C LEU A 162 -17.89 38.28 9.99
N PRO A 163 -16.68 37.73 10.27
CA PRO A 163 -15.58 37.82 9.37
C PRO A 163 -15.98 37.36 7.96
N SER A 164 -15.41 38.00 6.93
CA SER A 164 -15.75 37.71 5.51
C SER A 164 -15.50 36.23 5.11
N CYS A 165 -14.77 35.47 5.93
CA CYS A 165 -14.54 34.03 5.76
C CYS A 165 -15.82 33.20 5.97
N GLU A 166 -16.56 33.46 7.05
CA GLU A 166 -17.78 32.74 7.41
C GLU A 166 -18.85 32.90 6.33
N VAL A 167 -18.95 34.07 5.76
CA VAL A 167 -19.85 34.34 4.61
C VAL A 167 -19.52 33.48 3.42
N ILE A 168 -18.21 33.39 3.05
CA ILE A 168 -17.76 32.57 1.94
C ILE A 168 -18.01 31.08 2.20
N VAL A 169 -17.77 30.62 3.41
CA VAL A 169 -18.02 29.22 3.82
C VAL A 169 -19.51 28.89 3.70
N LEU A 170 -20.41 29.75 4.19
CA LEU A 170 -21.86 29.55 4.08
C LEU A 170 -22.34 29.55 2.63
N GLN A 171 -21.84 30.47 1.79
CA GLN A 171 -22.15 30.47 0.36
C GLN A 171 -21.70 29.19 -0.34
N ALA A 172 -20.51 28.69 0.01
CA ALA A 172 -20.03 27.40 -0.52
C ALA A 172 -20.94 26.23 -0.07
N PHE A 173 -21.38 26.22 1.20
CA PHE A 173 -22.37 25.24 1.69
C PHE A 173 -23.70 25.30 0.91
N GLN A 174 -24.18 26.49 0.57
CA GLN A 174 -25.39 26.64 -0.27
C GLN A 174 -25.21 26.01 -1.66
N PHE A 175 -24.04 26.17 -2.28
CA PHE A 175 -23.75 25.50 -3.54
C PHE A 175 -23.72 23.97 -3.37
N ILE A 176 -23.10 23.46 -2.31
CA ILE A 176 -23.02 22.02 -2.00
C ILE A 176 -24.43 21.45 -1.77
N ALA A 177 -25.26 22.12 -0.99
CA ALA A 177 -26.65 21.69 -0.74
C ALA A 177 -27.49 21.59 -2.02
N LYS A 178 -27.16 22.41 -3.04
CA LYS A 178 -27.75 22.34 -4.40
C LYS A 178 -27.01 21.35 -5.31
N ASN A 179 -26.15 20.50 -4.76
CA ASN A 179 -25.29 19.54 -5.47
C ASN A 179 -24.35 20.19 -6.50
N ASN A 180 -24.04 21.48 -6.35
CA ASN A 180 -23.16 22.22 -7.23
C ASN A 180 -21.74 22.38 -6.62
N TRP A 181 -21.05 21.25 -6.48
CA TRP A 181 -19.71 21.20 -5.89
C TRP A 181 -18.67 22.00 -6.67
N GLN A 182 -18.85 22.15 -7.99
CA GLN A 182 -17.93 22.88 -8.86
C GLN A 182 -17.99 24.39 -8.61
N ALA A 183 -19.16 24.94 -8.37
CA ALA A 183 -19.32 26.33 -7.99
C ALA A 183 -18.75 26.61 -6.58
N ALA A 184 -18.94 25.68 -5.64
CA ALA A 184 -18.34 25.76 -4.31
C ALA A 184 -16.81 25.74 -4.39
N GLU A 185 -16.21 24.82 -5.15
CA GLU A 185 -14.77 24.76 -5.39
C GLU A 185 -14.24 26.08 -5.96
N SER A 186 -14.86 26.60 -7.01
CA SER A 186 -14.45 27.83 -7.68
C SER A 186 -14.48 29.03 -6.74
N LEU A 187 -15.52 29.14 -5.93
CA LEU A 187 -15.66 30.19 -4.91
C LEU A 187 -14.53 30.07 -3.86
N LEU A 188 -14.29 28.87 -3.32
CA LEU A 188 -13.27 28.67 -2.30
C LEU A 188 -11.86 28.89 -2.86
N LEU A 189 -11.55 28.39 -4.06
CA LEU A 189 -10.24 28.59 -4.68
C LEU A 189 -9.95 30.07 -4.93
N SER A 190 -10.95 30.87 -5.33
CA SER A 190 -10.76 32.32 -5.54
C SER A 190 -10.42 33.09 -4.26
N HIS A 191 -10.76 32.55 -3.09
CA HIS A 191 -10.49 33.15 -1.79
C HIS A 191 -9.39 32.44 -0.99
N MET A 192 -8.75 31.44 -1.57
CA MET A 192 -7.77 30.58 -0.90
C MET A 192 -6.60 31.36 -0.29
N GLN A 193 -6.05 32.34 -1.00
CA GLN A 193 -4.93 33.16 -0.49
C GLN A 193 -5.28 33.92 0.79
N LYS A 194 -6.52 34.35 0.89
CA LYS A 194 -7.00 35.16 2.01
C LYS A 194 -7.39 34.34 3.24
N PHE A 195 -8.00 33.17 3.04
CA PHE A 195 -8.67 32.44 4.11
C PHE A 195 -8.14 31.02 4.37
N SER A 196 -7.08 30.59 3.67
CA SER A 196 -6.52 29.23 3.86
C SER A 196 -6.03 28.93 5.28
N HIS A 197 -5.79 29.96 6.11
CA HIS A 197 -5.44 29.80 7.52
C HIS A 197 -6.65 29.50 8.42
N ARG A 198 -7.86 29.71 7.94
CA ARG A 198 -9.10 29.42 8.67
C ARG A 198 -9.47 27.95 8.49
N TRP A 199 -9.75 27.30 9.60
CA TRP A 199 -10.05 25.87 9.62
C TRP A 199 -11.27 25.50 8.78
N GLU A 200 -12.39 26.18 9.02
CA GLU A 200 -13.67 25.92 8.36
C GLU A 200 -13.57 26.07 6.85
N PHE A 201 -12.82 27.05 6.41
CA PHE A 201 -12.54 27.27 4.99
C PHE A 201 -11.67 26.15 4.40
N ALA A 202 -10.59 25.79 5.10
CA ALA A 202 -9.66 24.76 4.66
C ALA A 202 -10.35 23.38 4.58
N ASP A 203 -11.12 23.02 5.60
CA ASP A 203 -11.88 21.76 5.65
C ASP A 203 -12.88 21.66 4.49
N LEU A 204 -13.66 22.72 4.26
CA LEU A 204 -14.65 22.72 3.19
C LEU A 204 -14.01 22.69 1.80
N LEU A 205 -12.93 23.44 1.58
CA LEU A 205 -12.19 23.39 0.31
C LEU A 205 -11.63 21.99 0.04
N MET A 206 -11.05 21.35 1.06
CA MET A 206 -10.55 19.99 0.92
C MET A 206 -11.66 18.99 0.60
N LYS A 207 -12.83 19.11 1.26
CA LYS A 207 -14.01 18.29 0.95
C LYS A 207 -14.46 18.46 -0.51
N CYS A 208 -14.50 19.69 -1.02
CA CYS A 208 -14.85 19.96 -2.42
C CYS A 208 -13.85 19.31 -3.41
N LEU A 209 -12.57 19.52 -3.19
CA LEU A 209 -11.52 18.97 -4.05
C LEU A 209 -11.56 17.44 -4.10
N PHE A 210 -11.90 16.79 -2.97
CA PHE A 210 -11.99 15.34 -2.89
C PHE A 210 -13.28 14.80 -3.49
N HIS A 211 -14.40 15.47 -3.25
CA HIS A 211 -15.67 15.08 -3.87
C HIS A 211 -15.59 15.11 -5.39
N LEU A 212 -14.97 16.14 -5.94
CA LEU A 212 -14.75 16.30 -7.38
C LEU A 212 -13.60 15.45 -7.95
N GLN A 213 -12.97 14.62 -7.14
CA GLN A 213 -11.88 13.71 -7.52
C GLN A 213 -10.74 14.41 -8.29
N ARG A 214 -10.38 15.64 -7.88
CA ARG A 214 -9.39 16.48 -8.59
C ARG A 214 -7.99 15.87 -8.68
N GLY A 215 -7.71 14.76 -8.01
CA GLY A 215 -6.45 14.05 -8.10
C GLY A 215 -5.23 14.94 -7.79
N GLU A 216 -4.30 15.03 -8.73
CA GLU A 216 -3.07 15.84 -8.56
C GLU A 216 -3.32 17.34 -8.54
N SER A 217 -4.40 17.82 -9.10
CA SER A 217 -4.72 19.26 -9.14
C SER A 217 -5.03 19.85 -7.74
N CYS A 218 -5.29 19.00 -6.73
CA CYS A 218 -5.43 19.46 -5.36
C CYS A 218 -4.08 19.74 -4.64
N ILE A 219 -2.96 19.32 -5.19
CA ILE A 219 -1.62 19.45 -4.58
C ILE A 219 -1.24 20.91 -4.29
N PRO A 220 -1.46 21.88 -5.17
CA PRO A 220 -1.17 23.28 -4.86
C PRO A 220 -1.93 23.77 -3.63
N ALA A 221 -3.22 23.45 -3.52
CA ALA A 221 -4.04 23.80 -2.35
C ALA A 221 -3.52 23.12 -1.08
N LEU A 222 -3.19 21.82 -1.14
CA LEU A 222 -2.61 21.09 -0.01
C LEU A 222 -1.29 21.71 0.46
N ARG A 223 -0.40 22.08 -0.45
CA ARG A 223 0.88 22.73 -0.10
C ARG A 223 0.69 24.05 0.63
N GLN A 224 -0.34 24.80 0.33
CA GLN A 224 -0.64 26.06 0.96
C GLN A 224 -1.37 25.88 2.30
N ILE A 225 -2.33 24.98 2.36
CA ILE A 225 -3.22 24.79 3.52
C ILE A 225 -2.52 24.02 4.66
N LEU A 226 -1.91 22.88 4.37
CA LEU A 226 -1.41 21.97 5.42
C LEU A 226 -0.37 22.60 6.36
N PRO A 227 0.59 23.44 5.91
CA PRO A 227 1.52 24.10 6.81
C PRO A 227 0.86 25.07 7.80
N LEU A 228 -0.31 25.62 7.45
CA LEU A 228 -1.06 26.56 8.27
C LEU A 228 -1.90 25.89 9.37
N HIS A 229 -2.19 24.59 9.21
CA HIS A 229 -3.00 23.80 10.12
C HIS A 229 -2.19 22.69 10.81
N ARG A 230 -1.02 23.06 11.34
CA ARG A 230 -0.14 22.13 12.03
C ARG A 230 -0.87 21.42 13.16
N GLY A 231 -0.80 20.06 13.12
CA GLY A 231 -1.47 19.20 14.10
C GLY A 231 -2.93 18.87 13.82
N ARG A 232 -3.54 19.51 12.84
CA ARG A 232 -4.91 19.20 12.37
C ARG A 232 -4.93 18.62 10.95
N GLU A 233 -3.76 18.40 10.35
CA GLU A 233 -3.64 17.92 8.97
C GLU A 233 -4.41 16.60 8.75
N GLY A 234 -4.44 15.76 9.80
CA GLY A 234 -5.18 14.51 9.78
C GLY A 234 -6.69 14.65 9.68
N LEU A 235 -7.24 15.76 10.13
CA LEU A 235 -8.67 16.04 10.06
C LEU A 235 -9.08 16.59 8.69
N LEU A 236 -8.17 17.32 8.03
CA LEU A 236 -8.41 17.88 6.69
C LEU A 236 -8.46 16.82 5.58
N LEU A 237 -7.94 15.63 5.83
CA LEU A 237 -7.79 14.60 4.81
C LEU A 237 -8.66 13.40 5.15
N ASP A 238 -9.57 13.06 4.25
CA ASP A 238 -10.31 11.80 4.30
C ASP A 238 -9.33 10.60 4.27
N PRO A 239 -9.59 9.49 5.00
CA PRO A 239 -8.73 8.32 5.00
C PRO A 239 -8.41 7.76 3.62
N LEU A 240 -9.37 7.76 2.69
CA LEU A 240 -9.15 7.30 1.31
C LEU A 240 -8.19 8.21 0.54
N VAL A 241 -8.25 9.52 0.83
CA VAL A 241 -7.37 10.50 0.21
C VAL A 241 -5.97 10.42 0.79
N LYS A 242 -5.85 10.22 2.11
CA LYS A 242 -4.56 9.92 2.75
C LYS A 242 -3.88 8.74 2.09
N ALA A 243 -4.64 7.65 1.87
CA ALA A 243 -4.15 6.47 1.19
C ALA A 243 -3.67 6.76 -0.24
N ARG A 244 -4.48 7.47 -1.04
CA ARG A 244 -4.12 7.85 -2.41
C ARG A 244 -2.93 8.78 -2.47
N LEU A 245 -2.85 9.79 -1.59
CA LEU A 245 -1.70 10.69 -1.50
C LEU A 245 -0.41 9.95 -1.16
N LEU A 246 -0.48 9.02 -0.20
CA LEU A 246 0.68 8.22 0.18
C LEU A 246 1.13 7.27 -0.94
N GLN A 247 0.20 6.70 -1.66
CA GLN A 247 0.49 5.81 -2.78
C GLN A 247 1.02 6.57 -4.00
N ARG A 248 0.38 7.69 -4.37
CA ARG A 248 0.66 8.42 -5.60
C ARG A 248 1.68 9.55 -5.45
N GLN A 249 1.83 10.12 -4.25
CA GLN A 249 2.67 11.30 -4.00
C GLN A 249 3.54 11.16 -2.74
N PRO A 250 4.30 10.06 -2.57
CA PRO A 250 5.08 9.82 -1.35
C PRO A 250 6.13 10.90 -1.10
N ALA A 251 6.70 11.50 -2.16
CA ALA A 251 7.68 12.58 -2.04
C ALA A 251 7.09 13.87 -1.46
N ILE A 252 5.82 14.17 -1.74
CA ILE A 252 5.11 15.31 -1.16
C ILE A 252 4.81 15.05 0.31
N CYS A 253 4.30 13.86 0.62
CA CYS A 253 4.04 13.44 1.99
C CYS A 253 5.30 13.53 2.86
N LEU A 254 6.47 13.14 2.33
CA LEU A 254 7.75 13.27 3.02
C LEU A 254 8.14 14.73 3.24
N ARG A 255 8.05 15.59 2.20
CA ARG A 255 8.41 17.01 2.29
C ARG A 255 7.59 17.76 3.32
N LEU A 256 6.31 17.44 3.42
CA LEU A 256 5.38 18.07 4.35
C LEU A 256 5.41 17.41 5.73
N LYS A 257 6.26 16.37 5.94
CA LYS A 257 6.27 15.54 7.15
C LYS A 257 4.87 15.02 7.52
N LEU A 258 4.03 14.81 6.47
CA LEU A 258 2.65 14.40 6.65
C LEU A 258 2.54 13.04 7.34
N ILE A 259 3.46 12.12 7.03
CA ILE A 259 3.47 10.77 7.58
C ILE A 259 3.55 10.82 9.11
N GLU A 260 4.51 11.60 9.64
CA GLU A 260 4.72 11.75 11.08
C GLU A 260 3.56 12.46 11.78
N ARG A 261 2.91 13.40 11.08
CA ARG A 261 1.82 14.22 11.63
C ARG A 261 0.44 13.60 11.49
N LEU A 262 0.19 12.87 10.38
CA LEU A 262 -1.12 12.32 10.06
C LEU A 262 -1.41 10.99 10.76
N PHE A 263 -0.37 10.19 11.02
CA PHE A 263 -0.52 8.79 11.37
C PHE A 263 0.02 8.41 12.74
N LEU A 264 0.79 9.29 13.39
CA LEU A 264 1.40 8.99 14.68
C LEU A 264 1.07 10.03 15.73
N PHE A 265 0.67 9.54 16.85
CA PHE A 265 0.38 10.33 18.01
C PHE A 265 0.76 9.58 19.29
N ASN A 266 1.64 10.18 20.11
CA ASN A 266 2.15 9.55 21.34
C ASN A 266 2.63 8.11 21.14
N GLY A 267 3.15 7.79 19.95
CA GLY A 267 3.54 6.44 19.67
C GLY A 267 2.39 5.51 19.23
N GLU A 268 1.16 5.96 19.16
CA GLU A 268 0.03 5.17 18.68
C GLU A 268 -0.33 5.50 17.22
N LEU A 269 -0.68 4.46 16.46
CA LEU A 269 -1.18 4.62 15.09
C LEU A 269 -2.63 5.09 15.10
N ILE A 270 -2.87 6.27 14.52
CA ILE A 270 -4.20 6.91 14.51
C ILE A 270 -5.03 6.49 13.30
N SER A 271 -4.41 6.07 12.21
CA SER A 271 -5.09 5.72 10.94
C SER A 271 -4.85 4.27 10.57
N PRO A 272 -5.74 3.66 9.72
CA PRO A 272 -5.51 2.30 9.23
C PRO A 272 -4.13 2.18 8.61
N PRO A 273 -3.28 1.34 9.17
CA PRO A 273 -1.88 1.27 8.80
C PRO A 273 -1.61 0.54 7.48
N ASP A 274 -2.61 -0.15 6.92
CA ASP A 274 -2.54 -0.85 5.63
C ASP A 274 -2.10 0.05 4.46
N THR A 275 -2.40 1.35 4.55
CA THR A 275 -1.99 2.35 3.55
C THR A 275 -0.59 2.91 3.78
N MET A 276 -0.02 2.72 4.97
CA MET A 276 1.27 3.31 5.36
C MET A 276 2.47 2.46 4.96
N LEU A 277 2.36 1.14 5.07
CA LEU A 277 3.49 0.24 4.83
C LEU A 277 4.11 0.39 3.44
N PRO A 278 3.34 0.42 2.35
CA PRO A 278 3.90 0.65 1.03
C PRO A 278 4.61 2.00 0.91
N ALA A 279 4.08 3.06 1.56
CA ALA A 279 4.68 4.37 1.53
C ALA A 279 6.01 4.42 2.29
N TYR A 280 6.09 3.82 3.48
CA TYR A 280 7.34 3.75 4.24
C TYR A 280 8.40 2.90 3.56
N ASP A 281 7.98 1.80 2.93
CA ASP A 281 8.89 0.96 2.15
C ASP A 281 9.47 1.75 0.96
N MET A 282 8.64 2.43 0.20
CA MET A 282 9.09 3.30 -0.89
C MET A 282 10.02 4.44 -0.41
N LEU A 283 9.79 4.96 0.80
CA LEU A 283 10.63 5.99 1.40
C LEU A 283 11.95 5.44 2.00
N GLY A 284 12.11 4.12 2.10
CA GLY A 284 13.27 3.48 2.72
C GLY A 284 13.39 3.75 4.22
N ARG A 285 12.27 4.03 4.90
CA ARG A 285 12.20 4.32 6.35
C ARG A 285 12.02 3.03 7.13
N THR A 286 13.09 2.24 7.24
CA THR A 286 13.10 0.95 7.97
C THR A 286 12.89 1.11 9.47
N ASP A 287 13.33 2.22 10.06
CA ASP A 287 13.09 2.61 11.44
C ASP A 287 11.58 2.66 11.76
N TRP A 288 10.79 3.26 10.88
CA TRP A 288 9.36 3.34 11.02
C TRP A 288 8.66 2.01 10.82
N LEU A 289 9.19 1.15 9.95
CA LEU A 289 8.67 -0.19 9.74
C LEU A 289 8.79 -1.05 11.00
N GLN A 290 9.92 -0.95 11.72
CA GLN A 290 10.11 -1.62 13.01
C GLN A 290 9.14 -1.10 14.07
N TYR A 291 8.93 0.21 14.10
CA TYR A 291 8.01 0.85 15.03
C TYR A 291 6.55 0.40 14.78
N ILE A 292 6.12 0.39 13.52
CA ILE A 292 4.80 -0.11 13.12
C ILE A 292 4.63 -1.57 13.54
N HIS A 293 5.66 -2.40 13.35
CA HIS A 293 5.64 -3.80 13.76
C HIS A 293 5.34 -3.95 15.26
N HIS A 294 6.03 -3.22 16.13
CA HIS A 294 5.78 -3.26 17.57
C HIS A 294 4.36 -2.81 17.94
N SER A 295 3.86 -1.77 17.28
CA SER A 295 2.49 -1.25 17.53
C SER A 295 1.40 -2.22 17.07
N VAL A 296 1.64 -2.98 16.00
CA VAL A 296 0.71 -3.96 15.42
C VAL A 296 0.71 -5.26 16.22
N ALA A 297 1.88 -5.71 16.68
CA ALA A 297 2.01 -6.92 17.47
C ALA A 297 1.19 -6.87 18.78
N GLY A 298 0.96 -5.66 19.31
CA GLY A 298 0.14 -5.45 20.51
C GLY A 298 -1.39 -5.55 20.31
N ASN A 299 -1.89 -5.45 19.06
CA ASN A 299 -3.34 -5.47 18.79
C ASN A 299 -3.67 -6.06 17.40
N PRO A 300 -3.45 -7.36 17.22
CA PRO A 300 -3.51 -8.02 15.92
C PRO A 300 -4.90 -8.07 15.29
N GLU A 301 -5.98 -8.17 16.06
CA GLU A 301 -7.35 -8.19 15.51
C GLU A 301 -7.75 -6.88 14.84
N ARG A 302 -7.33 -5.76 15.42
CA ARG A 302 -7.63 -4.42 14.91
C ARG A 302 -6.94 -4.12 13.57
N TYR A 303 -5.82 -4.82 13.30
CA TYR A 303 -4.91 -4.49 12.20
C TYR A 303 -4.73 -5.63 11.19
N PHE A 304 -5.78 -6.43 10.95
CA PHE A 304 -5.71 -7.62 10.09
C PHE A 304 -5.12 -7.34 8.68
N ASN A 305 -5.66 -6.35 7.96
CA ASN A 305 -5.18 -5.98 6.63
C ASN A 305 -3.73 -5.46 6.67
N LEU A 306 -3.37 -4.76 7.74
CA LEU A 306 -2.01 -4.32 7.96
C LEU A 306 -1.06 -5.50 8.13
N GLN A 307 -1.47 -6.55 8.84
CA GLN A 307 -0.62 -7.70 9.06
C GLN A 307 -0.34 -8.45 7.77
N SER A 308 -1.34 -8.60 6.89
CA SER A 308 -1.13 -9.15 5.55
C SER A 308 -0.07 -8.34 4.76
N ASN A 309 -0.22 -7.03 4.71
CA ASN A 309 0.75 -6.14 4.07
C ASN A 309 2.13 -6.18 4.74
N TRP A 310 2.16 -6.34 6.07
CA TRP A 310 3.39 -6.51 6.83
C TRP A 310 4.12 -7.81 6.50
N MET A 311 3.38 -8.92 6.38
CA MET A 311 3.93 -10.20 5.93
C MET A 311 4.55 -10.08 4.54
N MET A 312 3.86 -9.44 3.60
CA MET A 312 4.39 -9.17 2.26
C MET A 312 5.68 -8.33 2.30
N LEU A 313 5.74 -7.33 3.16
CA LEU A 313 6.92 -6.49 3.29
C LEU A 313 8.11 -7.26 3.87
N LEU A 314 7.89 -8.00 4.96
CA LEU A 314 8.92 -8.82 5.59
C LEU A 314 9.41 -9.94 4.67
N SER A 315 8.52 -10.55 3.87
CA SER A 315 8.87 -11.57 2.89
C SER A 315 9.71 -11.03 1.72
N SER A 316 9.58 -9.73 1.44
CA SER A 316 10.34 -9.08 0.35
C SER A 316 11.79 -8.78 0.72
N ARG A 317 12.20 -9.02 1.96
CA ARG A 317 13.56 -8.77 2.48
C ARG A 317 13.97 -9.89 3.44
N PRO A 318 15.25 -10.27 3.47
CA PRO A 318 15.78 -11.14 4.51
C PRO A 318 15.48 -10.55 5.90
N SER A 319 14.72 -11.26 6.72
CA SER A 319 14.30 -10.75 8.02
C SER A 319 14.16 -11.85 9.06
N SER A 320 14.90 -11.74 10.15
CA SER A 320 14.75 -12.60 11.35
C SER A 320 13.43 -12.34 12.10
N LEU A 321 12.73 -11.24 11.79
CA LEU A 321 11.45 -10.90 12.41
C LEU A 321 10.28 -11.66 11.78
N TYR A 322 10.43 -12.17 10.55
CA TYR A 322 9.36 -12.83 9.82
C TYR A 322 8.73 -14.01 10.58
N PRO A 323 9.50 -14.95 11.14
CA PRO A 323 8.93 -16.10 11.86
C PRO A 323 8.06 -15.71 13.04
N VAL A 324 8.48 -14.72 13.82
CA VAL A 324 7.74 -14.25 15.00
C VAL A 324 6.47 -13.50 14.57
N ALA A 325 6.59 -12.64 13.56
CA ALA A 325 5.46 -11.87 13.05
C ALA A 325 4.37 -12.77 12.49
N ILE A 326 4.74 -13.76 11.66
CA ILE A 326 3.77 -14.67 11.04
C ILE A 326 3.10 -15.60 12.06
N GLN A 327 3.85 -16.13 13.05
CA GLN A 327 3.28 -16.96 14.10
C GLN A 327 2.26 -16.19 14.96
N ASN A 328 2.54 -14.95 15.30
CA ASN A 328 1.60 -14.10 16.02
C ASN A 328 0.35 -13.81 15.18
N PHE A 329 0.53 -13.57 13.90
CA PHE A 329 -0.59 -13.35 12.98
C PHE A 329 -1.48 -14.60 12.86
N MET A 330 -0.88 -15.80 12.79
CA MET A 330 -1.64 -17.06 12.74
C MET A 330 -2.49 -17.29 13.98
N LYS A 331 -1.97 -17.02 15.18
CA LYS A 331 -2.75 -17.13 16.43
C LYS A 331 -4.02 -16.31 16.40
N VAL A 332 -3.96 -15.12 15.78
CA VAL A 332 -5.12 -14.23 15.62
C VAL A 332 -6.11 -14.79 14.60
N LEU A 333 -5.59 -15.21 13.45
CA LEU A 333 -6.43 -15.83 12.41
C LEU A 333 -7.16 -17.06 12.91
N GLU A 334 -6.46 -17.95 13.62
CA GLU A 334 -7.05 -19.14 14.24
C GLU A 334 -8.16 -18.78 15.23
N SER A 335 -7.93 -17.77 16.06
CA SER A 335 -8.92 -17.34 17.06
C SER A 335 -10.14 -16.66 16.45
N SER A 336 -9.98 -15.93 15.35
CA SER A 336 -11.03 -15.11 14.72
C SER A 336 -11.73 -15.81 13.56
N VAL A 337 -10.99 -16.55 12.72
CA VAL A 337 -11.53 -17.19 11.50
C VAL A 337 -12.01 -18.59 11.79
N ILE A 338 -11.19 -19.46 12.41
CA ILE A 338 -11.52 -20.89 12.59
C ILE A 338 -12.74 -21.06 13.48
N LYS A 339 -12.88 -20.28 14.56
CA LYS A 339 -14.05 -20.38 15.47
C LYS A 339 -15.39 -20.09 14.82
N GLN A 340 -15.41 -19.44 13.65
CA GLN A 340 -16.62 -19.06 12.94
C GLN A 340 -17.11 -20.10 11.94
N PHE A 341 -16.31 -21.13 11.64
CA PHE A 341 -16.61 -22.10 10.58
C PHE A 341 -16.58 -23.53 11.11
N SER A 342 -17.45 -24.38 10.56
CA SER A 342 -17.42 -25.85 10.79
C SER A 342 -16.10 -26.46 10.31
N ALA A 343 -15.69 -27.57 10.89
CA ALA A 343 -14.50 -28.29 10.44
C ALA A 343 -14.65 -28.73 8.97
N TYR A 344 -13.53 -28.72 8.23
CA TYR A 344 -13.47 -29.27 6.89
C TYR A 344 -13.81 -30.76 6.89
N GLN A 345 -14.65 -31.18 5.96
CA GLN A 345 -14.93 -32.60 5.72
C GLN A 345 -14.35 -32.96 4.35
N ASP A 346 -13.47 -33.96 4.31
CA ASP A 346 -12.95 -34.51 3.06
C ASP A 346 -14.09 -35.22 2.31
N VAL A 347 -14.58 -34.57 1.28
CA VAL A 347 -15.53 -35.16 0.34
C VAL A 347 -14.70 -35.75 -0.80
N SER A 348 -14.34 -37.00 -0.70
CA SER A 348 -13.55 -37.67 -1.74
C SER A 348 -14.22 -37.54 -3.11
N ASN A 349 -13.46 -37.04 -4.07
CA ASN A 349 -13.88 -37.08 -5.48
C ASN A 349 -13.83 -38.53 -5.99
N PRO A 350 -14.95 -39.12 -6.39
CA PRO A 350 -14.98 -40.51 -6.85
C PRO A 350 -14.36 -40.74 -8.23
N GLY A 351 -13.84 -39.68 -8.86
CA GLY A 351 -13.29 -39.74 -10.22
C GLY A 351 -11.78 -40.08 -10.24
N ASN A 352 -11.33 -40.67 -11.36
CA ASN A 352 -9.90 -40.94 -11.59
C ASN A 352 -9.08 -39.69 -11.92
N LYS A 353 -9.71 -38.53 -12.10
CA LYS A 353 -9.03 -37.26 -12.40
C LYS A 353 -9.09 -36.33 -11.20
N LEU A 354 -7.94 -35.82 -10.76
CA LEU A 354 -7.87 -34.79 -9.73
C LEU A 354 -8.54 -33.50 -10.20
N ARG A 355 -9.17 -32.80 -9.27
CA ARG A 355 -9.69 -31.45 -9.43
C ARG A 355 -8.69 -30.47 -8.76
N ILE A 356 -7.91 -29.78 -9.58
CA ILE A 356 -6.84 -28.89 -9.14
C ILE A 356 -7.33 -27.44 -9.25
N GLY A 357 -7.51 -26.79 -8.11
CA GLY A 357 -7.94 -25.39 -8.03
C GLY A 357 -6.74 -24.46 -7.97
N TRP A 358 -6.58 -23.58 -8.95
CA TRP A 358 -5.61 -22.49 -8.98
C TRP A 358 -6.32 -21.19 -8.53
N ILE A 359 -6.08 -20.78 -7.30
CA ILE A 359 -6.84 -19.71 -6.65
C ILE A 359 -6.01 -18.42 -6.70
N CYS A 360 -6.56 -17.38 -7.35
CA CYS A 360 -5.84 -16.14 -7.63
C CYS A 360 -6.76 -14.91 -7.67
N GLY A 361 -6.32 -13.80 -7.07
CA GLY A 361 -6.96 -12.49 -7.21
C GLY A 361 -6.47 -11.67 -8.40
N ASP A 362 -5.41 -12.12 -9.08
CA ASP A 362 -4.70 -11.34 -10.09
C ASP A 362 -4.87 -11.93 -11.50
N ILE A 363 -6.11 -12.28 -11.88
CA ILE A 363 -6.41 -12.81 -13.22
C ILE A 363 -6.53 -11.66 -14.23
N GLY A 364 -5.61 -11.64 -15.20
CA GLY A 364 -5.54 -10.61 -16.26
C GLY A 364 -4.10 -10.19 -16.57
N ASN A 365 -3.83 -8.91 -16.71
CA ASN A 365 -2.50 -8.40 -17.03
C ASN A 365 -1.57 -8.39 -15.80
N HIS A 366 -1.37 -9.56 -15.19
CA HIS A 366 -0.47 -9.75 -14.07
C HIS A 366 0.50 -10.90 -14.34
N PRO A 367 1.77 -10.85 -13.86
CA PRO A 367 2.75 -11.90 -14.11
C PRO A 367 2.27 -13.32 -13.78
N VAL A 368 1.60 -13.52 -12.65
CA VAL A 368 1.06 -14.82 -12.22
C VAL A 368 0.10 -15.40 -13.27
N CYS A 369 -0.84 -14.58 -13.75
CA CYS A 369 -1.79 -15.00 -14.78
C CYS A 369 -1.07 -15.31 -16.11
N ARG A 370 -0.07 -14.51 -16.48
CA ARG A 370 0.72 -14.73 -17.72
C ARG A 370 1.47 -16.06 -17.66
N PHE A 371 2.10 -16.38 -16.54
CA PHE A 371 2.75 -17.68 -16.33
C PHE A 371 1.72 -18.83 -16.46
N LEU A 372 0.67 -18.80 -15.65
CA LEU A 372 -0.31 -19.88 -15.60
C LEU A 372 -1.02 -20.09 -16.94
N LEU A 373 -1.47 -19.00 -17.59
CA LEU A 373 -2.12 -19.07 -18.90
C LEU A 373 -1.17 -19.65 -19.96
N SER A 374 0.10 -19.24 -19.97
CA SER A 374 1.09 -19.76 -20.88
C SER A 374 1.30 -21.27 -20.69
N TRP A 375 1.51 -21.72 -19.46
CA TRP A 375 1.76 -23.13 -19.13
C TRP A 375 0.57 -24.01 -19.53
N LEU A 376 -0.63 -23.62 -19.17
CA LEU A 376 -1.86 -24.35 -19.53
C LEU A 376 -2.11 -24.35 -21.04
N THR A 377 -1.82 -23.24 -21.74
CA THR A 377 -2.00 -23.16 -23.19
C THR A 377 -1.08 -24.14 -23.94
N VAL A 378 0.21 -24.15 -23.61
CA VAL A 378 1.16 -25.02 -24.31
C VAL A 378 1.01 -26.49 -23.94
N SER A 379 0.42 -26.79 -22.79
CA SER A 379 0.20 -28.16 -22.29
C SER A 379 -1.23 -28.66 -22.48
N ALA A 380 -2.12 -27.87 -23.08
CA ALA A 380 -3.56 -28.09 -23.06
C ALA A 380 -4.03 -29.49 -23.49
N LEU A 381 -3.36 -30.08 -24.47
CA LEU A 381 -3.69 -31.42 -25.00
C LEU A 381 -3.10 -32.57 -24.16
N GLU A 382 -2.16 -32.27 -23.24
CA GLU A 382 -1.43 -33.24 -22.45
C GLU A 382 -1.93 -33.29 -20.99
N LEU A 383 -2.79 -32.33 -20.58
CA LEU A 383 -3.34 -32.25 -19.23
C LEU A 383 -4.17 -33.49 -18.89
N ARG A 384 -3.79 -34.21 -17.84
CA ARG A 384 -4.42 -35.45 -17.37
C ARG A 384 -5.57 -35.19 -16.41
N HIS A 385 -5.51 -34.08 -15.70
CA HIS A 385 -6.44 -33.69 -14.64
C HIS A 385 -7.34 -32.53 -15.05
N LYS A 386 -8.30 -32.18 -14.18
CA LYS A 386 -9.16 -31.01 -14.36
C LYS A 386 -8.57 -29.83 -13.61
N HIS A 387 -8.30 -28.73 -14.31
CA HIS A 387 -7.79 -27.49 -13.76
C HIS A 387 -8.89 -26.45 -13.64
N LEU A 388 -9.15 -25.98 -12.43
CA LEU A 388 -10.13 -24.95 -12.12
C LEU A 388 -9.39 -23.65 -11.79
N ILE A 389 -9.57 -22.63 -12.61
CA ILE A 389 -8.95 -21.33 -12.41
C ILE A 389 -9.95 -20.45 -11.65
N VAL A 390 -9.72 -20.23 -10.38
CA VAL A 390 -10.67 -19.54 -9.50
C VAL A 390 -10.23 -18.09 -9.29
N SER A 391 -10.98 -17.16 -9.91
CA SER A 391 -10.75 -15.73 -9.75
C SER A 391 -11.48 -15.20 -8.52
N THR A 392 -10.74 -14.59 -7.60
CA THR A 392 -11.28 -14.03 -6.35
C THR A 392 -11.56 -12.53 -6.44
N LEU A 393 -11.10 -11.87 -7.51
CA LEU A 393 -11.43 -10.50 -7.91
C LEU A 393 -11.88 -10.48 -9.37
N PRO A 394 -12.58 -9.40 -9.80
CA PRO A 394 -12.98 -9.27 -11.19
C PRO A 394 -11.79 -9.44 -12.14
N PRO A 395 -11.86 -10.38 -13.10
CA PRO A 395 -10.79 -10.59 -14.07
C PRO A 395 -10.65 -9.38 -14.98
N HIS A 396 -9.44 -9.11 -15.45
CA HIS A 396 -9.18 -8.05 -16.41
C HIS A 396 -8.94 -8.61 -17.81
N GLY A 397 -9.56 -7.99 -18.82
CA GLY A 397 -9.44 -8.39 -20.22
C GLY A 397 -10.14 -9.72 -20.53
N ASP A 398 -9.59 -10.46 -21.49
CA ASP A 398 -10.14 -11.72 -22.03
C ASP A 398 -9.59 -12.98 -21.35
N ALA A 399 -8.86 -12.85 -20.25
CA ALA A 399 -8.15 -13.96 -19.62
C ALA A 399 -9.08 -15.14 -19.25
N GLY A 400 -10.28 -14.85 -18.73
CA GLY A 400 -11.27 -15.87 -18.38
C GLY A 400 -11.75 -16.66 -19.59
N GLU A 401 -12.04 -16.00 -20.70
CA GLU A 401 -12.44 -16.63 -21.97
C GLU A 401 -11.32 -17.52 -22.53
N ARG A 402 -10.08 -17.05 -22.45
CA ARG A 402 -8.90 -17.80 -22.90
C ARG A 402 -8.70 -19.07 -22.07
N PHE A 403 -8.86 -19.01 -20.73
CA PHE A 403 -8.82 -20.23 -19.93
C PHE A 403 -9.94 -21.20 -20.30
N ASN A 404 -11.17 -20.73 -20.47
CA ASN A 404 -12.30 -21.58 -20.84
C ASN A 404 -12.19 -22.18 -22.25
N SER A 405 -11.36 -21.63 -23.11
CA SER A 405 -11.10 -22.20 -24.44
C SER A 405 -10.18 -23.44 -24.42
N LEU A 406 -9.52 -23.71 -23.27
CA LEU A 406 -8.56 -24.80 -23.15
C LEU A 406 -9.24 -26.10 -22.69
N PRO A 407 -8.91 -27.27 -23.28
CA PRO A 407 -9.41 -28.55 -22.82
C PRO A 407 -8.93 -28.87 -21.39
N ASN A 408 -9.81 -29.50 -20.60
CA ASN A 408 -9.58 -29.81 -19.16
C ASN A 408 -9.37 -28.58 -18.23
N VAL A 409 -9.62 -27.37 -18.71
CA VAL A 409 -9.53 -26.13 -17.93
C VAL A 409 -10.93 -25.51 -17.81
N GLU A 410 -11.26 -25.02 -16.62
CA GLU A 410 -12.52 -24.32 -16.33
C GLU A 410 -12.19 -23.04 -15.58
N PHE A 411 -12.71 -21.90 -16.04
CA PHE A 411 -12.57 -20.62 -15.34
C PHE A 411 -13.82 -20.35 -14.50
N ILE A 412 -13.62 -20.01 -13.23
CA ILE A 412 -14.68 -19.75 -12.26
C ILE A 412 -14.44 -18.39 -11.60
N ASP A 413 -15.37 -17.46 -11.78
CA ASP A 413 -15.32 -16.14 -11.17
C ASP A 413 -16.19 -16.09 -9.89
N ILE A 414 -15.56 -15.94 -8.72
CA ILE A 414 -16.22 -15.76 -7.42
C ILE A 414 -16.09 -14.31 -6.91
N SER A 415 -15.65 -13.38 -7.72
CA SER A 415 -15.34 -12.00 -7.34
C SER A 415 -16.53 -11.20 -6.84
N GLN A 416 -17.74 -11.53 -7.29
CA GLN A 416 -18.97 -10.86 -6.90
C GLN A 416 -19.30 -11.05 -5.42
N ASN A 417 -18.79 -12.11 -4.81
CA ASN A 417 -19.02 -12.45 -3.41
C ASN A 417 -17.81 -12.01 -2.57
N ARG A 418 -17.96 -10.96 -1.76
CA ARG A 418 -16.90 -10.50 -0.84
C ARG A 418 -17.00 -11.10 0.56
N ASP A 419 -18.15 -11.69 0.91
CA ASP A 419 -18.34 -12.37 2.18
C ASP A 419 -17.49 -13.66 2.23
N THR A 420 -16.67 -13.79 3.25
CA THR A 420 -15.76 -14.94 3.44
C THR A 420 -16.52 -16.25 3.55
N ARG A 421 -17.73 -16.26 4.16
CA ARG A 421 -18.55 -17.46 4.31
C ARG A 421 -19.08 -17.95 2.96
N VAL A 422 -19.54 -17.01 2.12
CA VAL A 422 -20.05 -17.33 0.77
C VAL A 422 -18.91 -17.85 -0.09
N ARG A 423 -17.73 -17.20 -0.06
CA ARG A 423 -16.54 -17.66 -0.78
C ARG A 423 -16.11 -19.06 -0.36
N LEU A 424 -16.12 -19.34 0.95
CA LEU A 424 -15.79 -20.63 1.48
C LEU A 424 -16.76 -21.72 0.97
N ALA A 425 -18.06 -21.45 1.05
CA ALA A 425 -19.09 -22.39 0.54
C ALA A 425 -18.93 -22.65 -0.97
N LEU A 426 -18.62 -21.64 -1.76
CA LEU A 426 -18.35 -21.79 -3.20
C LEU A 426 -17.11 -22.67 -3.45
N LEU A 427 -16.03 -22.47 -2.70
CA LEU A 427 -14.82 -23.28 -2.83
C LEU A 427 -15.06 -24.74 -2.41
N GLU A 428 -15.85 -24.99 -1.38
CA GLU A 428 -16.24 -26.35 -0.94
C GLU A 428 -17.10 -27.08 -2.01
N GLN A 429 -18.02 -26.37 -2.67
CA GLN A 429 -18.81 -26.92 -3.77
C GLN A 429 -17.97 -27.37 -4.96
N MET A 430 -16.78 -26.79 -5.13
CA MET A 430 -15.88 -27.20 -6.21
C MET A 430 -15.24 -28.58 -5.98
N GLN A 431 -15.30 -29.12 -4.77
CA GLN A 431 -14.75 -30.44 -4.41
C GLN A 431 -13.31 -30.62 -4.91
N LEU A 432 -12.44 -29.67 -4.54
CA LEU A 432 -11.05 -29.67 -4.96
C LEU A 432 -10.28 -30.80 -4.26
N ASP A 433 -9.47 -31.55 -5.00
CA ASP A 433 -8.47 -32.45 -4.45
C ASP A 433 -7.21 -31.71 -4.01
N ILE A 434 -6.83 -30.71 -4.80
CA ILE A 434 -5.67 -29.84 -4.56
C ILE A 434 -6.14 -28.37 -4.66
N ALA A 435 -5.83 -27.57 -3.66
CA ALA A 435 -6.01 -26.13 -3.68
C ALA A 435 -4.65 -25.43 -3.70
N VAL A 436 -4.32 -24.77 -4.81
CA VAL A 436 -3.08 -24.02 -4.99
C VAL A 436 -3.35 -22.54 -4.75
N ASP A 437 -2.76 -21.98 -3.70
CA ASP A 437 -2.77 -20.55 -3.43
C ASP A 437 -1.68 -19.86 -4.25
N LEU A 438 -2.09 -19.05 -5.21
CA LEU A 438 -1.17 -18.29 -6.08
C LEU A 438 -0.84 -16.88 -5.57
N ASN A 439 -1.47 -16.44 -4.48
CA ASN A 439 -1.25 -15.11 -3.92
C ASN A 439 -0.45 -15.12 -2.61
N GLY A 440 -0.66 -16.09 -1.71
CA GLY A 440 -0.17 -15.99 -0.34
C GLY A 440 -0.61 -14.67 0.31
N TRP A 441 0.30 -13.94 0.94
CA TRP A 441 0.01 -12.64 1.55
C TRP A 441 0.27 -11.44 0.64
N THR A 442 0.36 -11.62 -0.69
CA THR A 442 0.42 -10.48 -1.63
C THR A 442 -0.89 -9.69 -1.64
N GLY A 443 -0.93 -8.56 -2.34
CA GLY A 443 -2.18 -7.82 -2.53
C GLY A 443 -3.29 -8.72 -3.13
N ASN A 444 -4.54 -8.39 -2.85
CA ASN A 444 -5.70 -9.08 -3.42
C ASN A 444 -5.87 -10.57 -3.01
N ASN A 445 -5.23 -11.00 -1.93
CA ASN A 445 -5.26 -12.38 -1.47
C ASN A 445 -6.55 -12.74 -0.72
N ILE A 446 -6.78 -14.04 -0.62
CA ILE A 446 -7.75 -14.66 0.28
C ILE A 446 -7.10 -15.69 1.21
N ALA A 447 -5.81 -15.51 1.49
CA ALA A 447 -4.99 -16.45 2.25
C ALA A 447 -5.62 -16.85 3.60
N ALA A 448 -6.36 -15.93 4.25
CA ALA A 448 -7.09 -16.23 5.47
C ALA A 448 -8.10 -17.40 5.34
N ILE A 449 -8.64 -17.67 4.17
CA ILE A 449 -9.56 -18.79 3.93
C ILE A 449 -8.84 -20.13 4.05
N PHE A 450 -7.57 -20.19 3.64
CA PHE A 450 -6.76 -21.41 3.73
C PHE A 450 -6.41 -21.82 5.17
N VAL A 451 -6.58 -20.91 6.15
CA VAL A 451 -6.44 -21.26 7.58
C VAL A 451 -7.45 -22.34 7.97
N ARG A 452 -8.66 -22.28 7.40
CA ARG A 452 -9.59 -23.39 7.39
C ARG A 452 -9.38 -24.20 6.11
N ARG A 453 -9.00 -25.45 6.24
CA ARG A 453 -8.79 -26.34 5.09
C ARG A 453 -9.97 -26.33 4.11
N ILE A 454 -9.70 -26.17 2.82
CA ILE A 454 -10.70 -26.16 1.73
C ILE A 454 -10.51 -27.28 0.71
N ALA A 455 -9.41 -28.01 0.82
CA ALA A 455 -9.09 -29.19 0.01
C ALA A 455 -8.26 -30.18 0.84
N PRO A 456 -8.24 -31.47 0.48
CA PRO A 456 -7.37 -32.46 1.13
C PRO A 456 -5.90 -32.07 1.14
N VAL A 457 -5.45 -31.40 0.05
CA VAL A 457 -4.08 -30.87 -0.08
C VAL A 457 -4.14 -29.39 -0.40
N GLN A 458 -3.40 -28.58 0.37
CA GLN A 458 -3.24 -27.14 0.14
C GLN A 458 -1.79 -26.79 -0.12
N VAL A 459 -1.54 -25.99 -1.16
CA VAL A 459 -0.21 -25.74 -1.70
C VAL A 459 0.02 -24.24 -1.87
N ASN A 460 1.11 -23.71 -1.31
CA ASN A 460 1.62 -22.37 -1.58
C ASN A 460 2.51 -22.41 -2.84
N TYR A 461 2.22 -21.55 -3.81
CA TYR A 461 3.01 -21.51 -5.05
C TYR A 461 2.98 -20.16 -5.75
N LEU A 462 4.08 -19.83 -6.35
CA LEU A 462 4.40 -18.84 -7.36
C LEU A 462 4.55 -17.40 -6.89
N ALA A 463 3.51 -16.70 -6.40
CA ALA A 463 3.61 -15.24 -6.20
C ALA A 463 4.16 -14.82 -4.84
N TYR A 464 3.98 -15.64 -3.81
CA TYR A 464 4.46 -15.32 -2.47
C TYR A 464 5.80 -15.99 -2.18
N HIS A 465 6.79 -15.18 -1.87
CA HIS A 465 8.19 -15.59 -1.83
C HIS A 465 8.69 -15.91 -0.40
N ALA A 466 7.80 -16.44 0.43
CA ALA A 466 8.08 -16.91 1.79
C ALA A 466 7.03 -17.93 2.22
N SER A 467 7.22 -18.55 3.39
CA SER A 467 6.21 -19.36 4.04
C SER A 467 4.93 -18.56 4.28
N THR A 468 3.76 -19.12 4.04
CA THR A 468 2.50 -18.49 4.41
C THR A 468 2.27 -18.49 5.93
N GLY A 469 2.94 -19.38 6.67
CA GLY A 469 2.74 -19.61 8.09
C GLY A 469 1.38 -20.23 8.45
N ILE A 470 0.58 -20.57 7.44
CA ILE A 470 -0.76 -21.15 7.63
C ILE A 470 -0.62 -22.62 8.02
N PRO A 471 -1.07 -23.06 9.23
CA PRO A 471 -0.90 -24.43 9.66
C PRO A 471 -1.58 -25.47 8.76
N ALA A 472 -2.65 -25.10 8.08
CA ALA A 472 -3.38 -25.94 7.14
C ALA A 472 -2.79 -25.96 5.72
N MET A 473 -1.74 -25.18 5.44
CA MET A 473 -1.00 -25.22 4.18
C MET A 473 0.02 -26.35 4.26
N ASP A 474 -0.14 -27.39 3.42
CA ASP A 474 0.64 -28.62 3.53
C ASP A 474 2.02 -28.47 2.90
N TYR A 475 2.06 -27.87 1.71
CA TYR A 475 3.28 -27.83 0.90
C TYR A 475 3.58 -26.41 0.37
N TRP A 476 4.87 -26.14 0.22
CA TRP A 476 5.38 -25.03 -0.57
C TRP A 476 6.17 -25.59 -1.75
N LEU A 477 5.70 -25.31 -2.98
CA LEU A 477 6.36 -25.74 -4.21
C LEU A 477 7.58 -24.86 -4.48
N VAL A 478 8.75 -25.50 -4.55
CA VAL A 478 10.07 -24.85 -4.70
C VAL A 478 10.96 -25.68 -5.63
N ASP A 479 12.15 -25.18 -5.93
CA ASP A 479 13.27 -25.97 -6.47
C ASP A 479 14.50 -25.87 -5.56
N ASP A 480 15.53 -26.66 -5.86
CA ASP A 480 16.77 -26.67 -5.06
C ASP A 480 17.60 -25.39 -5.19
N ASN A 481 17.35 -24.57 -6.22
CA ASN A 481 18.08 -23.33 -6.46
C ASN A 481 17.46 -22.15 -5.71
N VAL A 482 16.13 -22.13 -5.59
CA VAL A 482 15.41 -21.01 -5.00
C VAL A 482 15.38 -21.07 -3.47
N VAL A 483 15.44 -22.27 -2.87
CA VAL A 483 15.55 -22.39 -1.41
C VAL A 483 16.98 -22.29 -0.93
N SER A 484 17.16 -21.81 0.30
CA SER A 484 18.48 -21.73 0.91
C SER A 484 19.12 -23.11 1.05
N PRO A 485 20.41 -23.27 0.70
CA PRO A 485 21.16 -24.47 1.01
C PRO A 485 21.44 -24.64 2.51
N LEU A 486 21.26 -23.55 3.30
CA LEU A 486 21.50 -23.55 4.76
C LEU A 486 20.21 -23.92 5.49
N PRO A 487 20.17 -25.04 6.24
CA PRO A 487 18.93 -25.64 6.77
C PRO A 487 18.15 -24.77 7.75
N LYS A 488 18.70 -23.69 8.29
CA LYS A 488 18.09 -22.83 9.31
C LYS A 488 17.96 -21.36 8.91
N THR A 489 18.30 -21.02 7.67
CA THR A 489 18.33 -19.62 7.22
C THR A 489 16.91 -19.09 7.01
N GLU A 490 16.04 -19.90 6.41
CA GLU A 490 14.68 -19.51 6.09
C GLU A 490 13.67 -20.37 6.84
N TRP A 491 12.83 -19.72 7.61
CA TRP A 491 11.75 -20.39 8.34
C TRP A 491 10.55 -20.66 7.44
N HIS A 492 9.97 -21.86 7.57
CA HIS A 492 8.72 -22.22 6.88
C HIS A 492 7.89 -23.18 7.75
N SER A 493 6.57 -23.08 7.65
CA SER A 493 5.61 -23.99 8.29
C SER A 493 5.22 -25.15 7.38
N GLU A 494 5.22 -24.90 6.08
CA GLU A 494 4.89 -25.89 5.06
C GLU A 494 6.02 -26.89 4.86
N LYS A 495 5.70 -28.10 4.39
CA LYS A 495 6.68 -29.03 3.87
C LYS A 495 7.15 -28.56 2.50
N LEU A 496 8.48 -28.41 2.31
CA LEU A 496 9.05 -28.06 1.01
C LEU A 496 8.85 -29.21 0.04
N TRP A 497 8.15 -28.96 -1.07
CA TRP A 497 8.04 -29.87 -2.18
C TRP A 497 8.99 -29.43 -3.29
N ARG A 498 10.08 -30.17 -3.49
CA ARG A 498 11.15 -29.82 -4.42
C ARG A 498 10.88 -30.39 -5.79
N LEU A 499 10.66 -29.51 -6.76
CA LEU A 499 10.57 -29.89 -8.17
C LEU A 499 11.95 -30.27 -8.70
N PRO A 500 12.07 -31.31 -9.55
CA PRO A 500 13.33 -31.75 -10.12
C PRO A 500 13.81 -30.83 -11.27
N ARG A 501 13.35 -29.61 -11.30
CA ARG A 501 13.57 -28.59 -12.32
C ARG A 501 13.32 -27.20 -11.74
N PRO A 502 13.61 -26.08 -12.46
CA PRO A 502 13.24 -24.76 -12.00
C PRO A 502 11.76 -24.67 -11.61
N PHE A 503 11.48 -23.97 -10.51
CA PHE A 503 10.12 -23.86 -9.96
C PHE A 503 9.14 -23.18 -10.91
N LEU A 504 9.60 -22.53 -11.96
CA LEU A 504 8.80 -21.91 -13.00
C LEU A 504 9.36 -22.23 -14.40
N ALA A 505 8.56 -21.94 -15.43
CA ALA A 505 9.00 -21.97 -16.82
C ALA A 505 8.61 -20.66 -17.52
N TRP A 506 9.43 -20.21 -18.46
CA TRP A 506 9.16 -19.05 -19.30
C TRP A 506 9.05 -19.50 -20.76
N GLN A 507 7.85 -19.80 -21.16
CA GLN A 507 7.51 -20.18 -22.54
C GLN A 507 6.23 -19.45 -22.97
N PRO A 508 6.32 -18.16 -23.33
CA PRO A 508 5.14 -17.41 -23.75
C PRO A 508 4.45 -18.08 -24.94
N ALA A 509 3.14 -18.31 -24.83
CA ALA A 509 2.33 -18.82 -25.92
C ALA A 509 2.11 -17.74 -26.99
N PHE A 510 1.84 -18.17 -28.23
CA PHE A 510 1.56 -17.23 -29.32
C PHE A 510 0.36 -16.32 -29.07
N GLN A 511 -0.54 -16.71 -28.19
CA GLN A 511 -1.67 -15.89 -27.74
C GLN A 511 -1.28 -14.75 -26.81
N LEU A 512 -0.05 -14.77 -26.25
CA LEU A 512 0.51 -13.71 -25.41
C LEU A 512 1.35 -12.77 -26.26
N ALA A 513 1.41 -11.50 -25.87
CA ALA A 513 2.18 -10.48 -26.59
C ALA A 513 3.65 -10.89 -26.77
N GLU A 514 4.22 -11.54 -25.77
CA GLU A 514 5.62 -12.01 -25.79
C GLU A 514 5.92 -13.07 -26.85
N GLY A 515 4.92 -13.93 -27.18
CA GLY A 515 5.06 -14.97 -28.18
C GLY A 515 5.12 -14.43 -29.61
N TYR A 516 4.63 -13.21 -29.84
CA TYR A 516 4.61 -12.58 -31.17
C TYR A 516 5.74 -11.58 -31.39
N LEU A 517 6.53 -11.27 -30.36
CA LEU A 517 7.60 -10.28 -30.46
C LEU A 517 8.90 -10.88 -30.91
N ASP A 518 9.49 -10.30 -31.95
CA ASP A 518 10.88 -10.56 -32.30
C ASP A 518 11.82 -9.98 -31.25
N VAL A 519 13.01 -10.57 -31.13
CA VAL A 519 14.05 -9.99 -30.30
C VAL A 519 14.48 -8.66 -30.93
N PRO A 520 14.33 -7.53 -30.21
CA PRO A 520 14.63 -6.23 -30.78
C PRO A 520 16.13 -6.05 -30.97
N SER A 521 16.53 -5.44 -32.07
CA SER A 521 17.89 -4.94 -32.23
C SER A 521 18.18 -3.84 -31.23
N SER A 522 19.45 -3.65 -30.87
CA SER A 522 19.87 -2.49 -30.09
C SER A 522 19.49 -1.18 -30.83
N THR A 523 18.88 -0.24 -30.12
CA THR A 523 18.43 1.03 -30.71
C THR A 523 19.50 2.12 -30.73
N PHE A 524 20.69 1.83 -30.17
CA PHE A 524 21.78 2.80 -30.12
C PHE A 524 23.03 2.28 -30.85
N THR A 525 23.73 3.21 -31.47
CA THR A 525 24.83 2.94 -32.40
C THR A 525 26.20 3.32 -31.86
N GLY A 526 26.29 3.86 -30.65
CA GLY A 526 27.58 4.22 -30.02
C GLY A 526 28.44 2.97 -29.79
N GLU A 527 29.58 2.86 -30.47
CA GLU A 527 30.41 1.64 -30.41
C GLU A 527 31.01 1.39 -29.03
N ASP A 528 31.30 2.45 -28.26
CA ASP A 528 32.00 2.39 -26.98
C ASP A 528 31.10 2.69 -25.76
N GLU A 529 29.81 2.98 -25.95
CA GLU A 529 28.88 3.23 -24.85
C GLU A 529 28.16 1.93 -24.46
N ILE A 530 28.38 1.42 -23.25
CA ILE A 530 27.59 0.31 -22.68
C ILE A 530 26.40 0.83 -21.90
N ARG A 531 25.24 0.24 -22.09
CA ARG A 531 24.01 0.54 -21.35
C ARG A 531 23.62 -0.61 -20.45
N PHE A 532 23.79 -0.40 -19.17
CA PHE A 532 23.22 -1.24 -18.15
C PHE A 532 21.78 -0.82 -17.89
N GLY A 533 20.88 -1.77 -17.53
CA GLY A 533 19.49 -1.42 -17.25
C GLY A 533 18.90 -2.21 -16.11
N CYS A 534 17.86 -1.66 -15.47
CA CYS A 534 17.08 -2.37 -14.47
C CYS A 534 15.60 -2.00 -14.59
N PHE A 535 14.76 -3.00 -14.86
CA PHE A 535 13.31 -2.87 -14.92
C PHE A 535 12.60 -3.53 -13.73
N ASN A 536 13.34 -3.83 -12.67
CA ASN A 536 12.75 -4.25 -11.40
C ASN A 536 11.96 -3.09 -10.75
N ASN A 537 10.94 -3.46 -10.00
CA ASN A 537 10.19 -2.50 -9.22
C ASN A 537 11.14 -1.66 -8.34
N SER A 538 10.95 -0.34 -8.31
CA SER A 538 11.80 0.60 -7.56
C SER A 538 11.92 0.28 -6.05
N ARG A 539 10.96 -0.46 -5.47
CA ARG A 539 11.02 -0.96 -4.09
C ARG A 539 12.17 -1.93 -3.85
N LYS A 540 12.58 -2.67 -4.89
CA LYS A 540 13.69 -3.62 -4.84
C LYS A 540 15.07 -2.93 -4.89
N ILE A 541 15.12 -1.68 -5.39
CA ILE A 541 16.36 -0.92 -5.59
C ILE A 541 16.75 -0.23 -4.29
N SER A 542 17.60 -0.89 -3.49
CA SER A 542 18.11 -0.38 -2.23
C SER A 542 19.23 0.67 -2.42
N LEU A 543 19.57 1.40 -1.35
CA LEU A 543 20.73 2.32 -1.38
C LEU A 543 22.05 1.57 -1.62
N GLU A 544 22.14 0.34 -1.15
CA GLU A 544 23.31 -0.53 -1.36
C GLU A 544 23.47 -0.87 -2.84
N VAL A 545 22.38 -1.29 -3.50
CA VAL A 545 22.32 -1.52 -4.94
C VAL A 545 22.76 -0.28 -5.72
N LEU A 546 22.22 0.89 -5.37
CA LEU A 546 22.57 2.14 -6.05
C LEU A 546 24.05 2.51 -5.88
N ARG A 547 24.63 2.29 -4.70
CA ARG A 547 26.07 2.54 -4.47
C ARG A 547 26.94 1.60 -5.32
N LEU A 548 26.56 0.33 -5.42
CA LEU A 548 27.26 -0.64 -6.24
C LEU A 548 27.21 -0.25 -7.72
N TRP A 549 26.04 0.11 -8.23
CA TRP A 549 25.89 0.55 -9.63
C TRP A 549 26.63 1.86 -9.92
N LEU A 550 26.62 2.82 -8.99
CA LEU A 550 27.45 4.03 -9.16
C LEU A 550 28.95 3.71 -9.22
N SER A 551 29.41 2.77 -8.37
CA SER A 551 30.79 2.31 -8.41
C SER A 551 31.15 1.67 -9.76
N LEU A 552 30.22 0.93 -10.38
CA LEU A 552 30.38 0.39 -11.74
C LEU A 552 30.52 1.50 -12.79
N LEU A 553 29.57 2.46 -12.80
CA LEU A 553 29.55 3.53 -13.80
C LEU A 553 30.78 4.46 -13.68
N ASN A 554 31.25 4.72 -12.46
CA ASN A 554 32.46 5.51 -12.22
C ASN A 554 33.75 4.84 -12.75
N ARG A 555 33.75 3.52 -12.90
CA ARG A 555 34.86 2.75 -13.53
C ARG A 555 34.72 2.69 -15.05
N LEU A 556 33.56 3.02 -15.59
CA LEU A 556 33.24 2.98 -17.01
C LEU A 556 32.66 4.34 -17.46
N PRO A 557 33.52 5.32 -17.79
CA PRO A 557 33.05 6.69 -18.13
C PRO A 557 32.04 6.73 -19.27
N ASN A 558 32.09 5.79 -20.21
CA ASN A 558 31.16 5.67 -21.34
C ASN A 558 30.03 4.68 -21.02
N SER A 559 29.47 4.69 -19.81
CA SER A 559 28.34 3.83 -19.44
C SER A 559 27.13 4.62 -18.99
N LYS A 560 25.95 4.05 -19.21
CA LYS A 560 24.65 4.61 -18.79
C LYS A 560 23.87 3.59 -17.99
N LEU A 561 23.02 4.07 -17.08
CA LEU A 561 22.04 3.27 -16.38
C LEU A 561 20.63 3.59 -16.89
N VAL A 562 19.98 2.62 -17.49
CA VAL A 562 18.63 2.71 -18.02
C VAL A 562 17.64 2.28 -16.94
N LEU A 563 16.75 3.15 -16.56
CA LEU A 563 15.69 2.91 -15.57
C LEU A 563 14.33 3.21 -16.18
N LYS A 564 13.27 2.58 -15.66
CA LYS A 564 11.92 2.73 -16.16
C LYS A 564 10.95 3.15 -15.06
N ALA A 565 9.99 4.04 -15.39
CA ALA A 565 8.86 4.35 -14.55
C ALA A 565 7.84 3.18 -14.52
N PHE A 566 7.27 2.86 -13.34
CA PHE A 566 6.39 1.70 -13.15
C PHE A 566 4.90 1.99 -13.28
N ALA A 567 4.47 3.26 -13.17
CA ALA A 567 3.09 3.64 -13.35
C ALA A 567 2.98 4.99 -14.04
N SER A 568 1.99 5.16 -14.92
CA SER A 568 1.74 6.42 -15.63
C SER A 568 1.39 7.57 -14.69
N GLU A 569 0.83 7.25 -13.54
CA GLU A 569 0.35 8.21 -12.54
C GLU A 569 1.27 8.31 -11.31
N ASP A 570 2.33 7.50 -11.23
CA ASP A 570 3.25 7.45 -10.09
C ASP A 570 4.49 8.32 -10.32
N THR A 571 4.25 9.61 -10.57
CA THR A 571 5.34 10.61 -10.63
C THR A 571 6.10 10.69 -9.31
N GLY A 572 5.45 10.37 -8.19
CA GLY A 572 6.06 10.41 -6.86
C GLY A 572 7.11 9.33 -6.62
N THR A 573 6.90 8.11 -7.09
CA THR A 573 7.91 7.03 -6.97
C THR A 573 9.11 7.30 -7.87
N ALA A 574 8.89 7.78 -9.10
CA ALA A 574 9.96 8.18 -9.99
C ALA A 574 10.79 9.33 -9.39
N GLU A 575 10.15 10.39 -8.88
CA GLU A 575 10.84 11.48 -8.17
C GLU A 575 11.64 10.99 -6.97
N LEU A 576 11.10 10.05 -6.21
CA LEU A 576 11.77 9.48 -5.04
C LEU A 576 13.03 8.73 -5.44
N LEU A 577 12.96 7.89 -6.46
CA LEU A 577 14.11 7.16 -6.99
C LEU A 577 15.15 8.14 -7.54
N GLN A 578 14.74 9.17 -8.30
CA GLN A 578 15.64 10.23 -8.78
C GLN A 578 16.37 10.94 -7.64
N ARG A 579 15.67 11.24 -6.53
CA ARG A 579 16.30 11.84 -5.33
C ARG A 579 17.27 10.90 -4.66
N ARG A 580 16.96 9.60 -4.60
CA ARG A 580 17.89 8.58 -4.07
C ARG A 580 19.15 8.50 -4.93
N LEU A 581 19.01 8.46 -6.26
CA LEU A 581 20.12 8.46 -7.21
C LEU A 581 21.00 9.71 -7.02
N LYS A 582 20.39 10.89 -7.01
CA LYS A 582 21.12 12.16 -6.77
C LYS A 582 21.83 12.16 -5.40
N ARG A 583 21.20 11.65 -4.35
CA ARG A 583 21.80 11.57 -3.00
C ARG A 583 22.99 10.63 -2.94
N VAL A 584 22.96 9.54 -3.72
CA VAL A 584 24.07 8.60 -3.82
C VAL A 584 25.22 9.19 -4.66
N GLY A 585 24.93 10.12 -5.58
CA GLY A 585 25.95 10.81 -6.37
C GLY A 585 25.85 10.58 -7.88
N PHE A 586 24.76 10.00 -8.38
CA PHE A 586 24.55 9.90 -9.84
C PHE A 586 24.35 11.27 -10.47
N THR A 587 24.95 11.45 -11.64
CA THR A 587 24.75 12.63 -12.47
C THR A 587 23.67 12.36 -13.53
N SER A 588 23.09 13.42 -14.09
CA SER A 588 21.98 13.28 -15.06
C SER A 588 22.44 12.62 -16.37
N ASP A 589 23.68 12.83 -16.75
CA ASP A 589 24.29 12.23 -17.94
C ASP A 589 24.54 10.72 -17.81
N GLN A 590 24.62 10.19 -16.60
CA GLN A 590 24.72 8.76 -16.35
C GLN A 590 23.38 8.01 -16.45
N LEU A 591 22.24 8.71 -16.53
CA LEU A 591 20.92 8.13 -16.40
C LEU A 591 20.08 8.29 -17.66
N ILE A 592 19.40 7.21 -18.05
CA ILE A 592 18.38 7.20 -19.10
C ILE A 592 17.06 6.77 -18.44
N TRP A 593 16.04 7.63 -18.50
CA TRP A 593 14.72 7.36 -17.99
C TRP A 593 13.76 7.00 -19.11
N LEU A 594 13.18 5.82 -19.03
CA LEU A 594 12.13 5.38 -19.93
C LEU A 594 10.76 5.64 -19.33
N PRO A 595 9.79 6.08 -20.15
CA PRO A 595 8.43 6.31 -19.66
C PRO A 595 7.74 5.01 -19.29
N TYR A 596 6.68 5.12 -18.50
CA TYR A 596 5.75 4.03 -18.29
C TYR A 596 5.06 3.64 -19.61
N THR A 597 4.80 2.36 -19.77
CA THR A 597 4.03 1.80 -20.89
C THR A 597 2.85 1.00 -20.36
N ALA A 598 1.66 1.25 -20.89
CA ALA A 598 0.43 0.57 -20.43
C ALA A 598 0.35 -0.88 -20.93
N GLY A 599 0.93 -1.17 -22.10
CA GLY A 599 0.87 -2.49 -22.74
C GLY A 599 2.12 -3.34 -22.50
N PRO A 600 1.99 -4.65 -22.41
CA PRO A 600 3.14 -5.57 -22.25
C PRO A 600 4.09 -5.52 -23.46
N ARG A 601 3.58 -5.36 -24.68
CA ARG A 601 4.37 -5.25 -25.90
C ARG A 601 5.38 -4.08 -25.81
N ASP A 602 4.89 -2.87 -25.52
CA ASP A 602 5.73 -1.68 -25.45
C ASP A 602 6.70 -1.76 -24.27
N HIS A 603 6.29 -2.41 -23.18
CA HIS A 603 7.17 -2.72 -22.06
C HIS A 603 8.37 -3.56 -22.51
N LEU A 604 8.10 -4.65 -23.21
CA LEU A 604 9.14 -5.57 -23.66
C LEU A 604 10.07 -4.95 -24.70
N MET A 605 9.53 -4.11 -25.59
CA MET A 605 10.37 -3.40 -26.59
C MET A 605 11.40 -2.45 -25.96
N HIS A 606 11.16 -1.98 -24.73
CA HIS A 606 12.14 -1.16 -24.01
C HIS A 606 13.44 -1.87 -23.68
N TYR A 607 13.49 -3.21 -23.68
CA TYR A 607 14.74 -3.96 -23.52
C TYR A 607 15.74 -3.70 -24.66
N SER A 608 15.31 -3.15 -25.79
CA SER A 608 16.20 -2.67 -26.86
C SER A 608 17.14 -1.54 -26.41
N GLN A 609 16.82 -0.86 -25.30
CA GLN A 609 17.57 0.29 -24.79
C GLN A 609 18.74 -0.08 -23.88
N MET A 610 18.98 -1.38 -23.63
CA MET A 610 20.08 -1.84 -22.77
C MET A 610 20.84 -3.03 -23.39
N ASP A 611 22.11 -3.15 -23.02
CA ASP A 611 22.98 -4.25 -23.42
C ASP A 611 22.98 -5.38 -22.38
N VAL A 612 22.97 -5.02 -21.09
CA VAL A 612 23.04 -5.93 -19.94
C VAL A 612 22.06 -5.46 -18.87
N ALA A 613 21.27 -6.35 -18.32
CA ALA A 613 20.42 -6.07 -17.19
C ALA A 613 21.17 -6.28 -15.86
N LEU A 614 21.05 -5.31 -14.96
CA LEU A 614 21.56 -5.37 -13.59
C LEU A 614 20.42 -5.71 -12.65
N ASP A 615 20.51 -6.85 -12.01
CA ASP A 615 19.49 -7.24 -11.03
C ASP A 615 19.69 -6.56 -9.69
N SER A 616 18.58 -6.30 -9.01
CA SER A 616 18.56 -5.76 -7.64
C SER A 616 18.78 -6.84 -6.60
N PHE A 617 19.26 -6.45 -5.42
CA PHE A 617 19.43 -7.34 -4.27
C PHE A 617 19.10 -6.59 -2.96
N PRO A 618 18.75 -7.26 -1.86
CA PRO A 618 18.56 -8.72 -1.71
C PRO A 618 17.27 -9.26 -2.36
N ASN A 619 16.37 -8.42 -2.85
CA ASN A 619 15.17 -8.83 -3.56
C ASN A 619 15.44 -8.83 -5.07
N THR A 620 15.63 -10.03 -5.62
CA THR A 620 16.02 -10.21 -7.01
C THR A 620 14.84 -10.19 -7.98
N GLY A 621 15.13 -10.09 -9.27
CA GLY A 621 14.16 -10.28 -10.34
C GLY A 621 13.64 -11.72 -10.40
N CYS A 622 12.50 -11.90 -11.03
CA CYS A 622 11.95 -13.19 -11.42
C CYS A 622 11.37 -13.04 -12.83
N THR A 623 10.18 -12.47 -12.97
CA THR A 623 9.56 -12.16 -14.27
C THR A 623 10.47 -11.25 -15.12
N THR A 624 11.03 -10.20 -14.54
CA THR A 624 11.92 -9.26 -15.24
C THR A 624 13.22 -9.93 -15.73
N THR A 625 13.71 -10.94 -15.03
CA THR A 625 14.85 -11.75 -15.48
C THR A 625 14.48 -12.61 -16.69
N CYS A 626 13.31 -13.26 -16.65
CA CYS A 626 12.78 -14.01 -17.79
C CYS A 626 12.54 -13.11 -19.01
N GLU A 627 11.91 -11.94 -18.80
CA GLU A 627 11.63 -10.95 -19.85
C GLU A 627 12.93 -10.43 -20.49
N ALA A 628 13.94 -10.10 -19.69
CA ALA A 628 15.24 -9.64 -20.20
C ALA A 628 15.87 -10.68 -21.13
N LEU A 629 15.99 -11.93 -20.67
CA LEU A 629 16.54 -13.02 -21.47
C LEU A 629 15.72 -13.26 -22.75
N TRP A 630 14.40 -13.25 -22.64
CA TRP A 630 13.49 -13.43 -23.77
C TRP A 630 13.63 -12.32 -24.82
N MET A 631 13.92 -11.10 -24.38
CA MET A 631 14.13 -9.93 -25.23
C MET A 631 15.62 -9.72 -25.60
N GLY A 632 16.44 -10.74 -25.39
CA GLY A 632 17.82 -10.75 -25.86
C GLY A 632 18.81 -9.97 -25.00
N VAL A 633 18.53 -9.84 -23.69
CA VAL A 633 19.37 -9.12 -22.73
C VAL A 633 19.81 -10.07 -21.60
N PRO A 634 21.11 -10.33 -21.43
CA PRO A 634 21.60 -11.11 -20.30
C PRO A 634 21.44 -10.35 -18.99
N VAL A 635 21.33 -11.08 -17.89
CA VAL A 635 21.09 -10.54 -16.55
C VAL A 635 22.21 -10.93 -15.61
N ILE A 636 22.81 -9.96 -14.91
CA ILE A 636 23.76 -10.21 -13.82
C ILE A 636 22.98 -10.12 -12.52
N THR A 637 23.00 -11.18 -11.70
CA THR A 637 22.35 -11.22 -10.39
C THR A 637 23.35 -11.49 -9.27
N LEU A 638 23.02 -11.02 -8.06
CA LEU A 638 23.75 -11.35 -6.83
C LEU A 638 22.89 -12.32 -6.01
N GLU A 639 23.37 -13.57 -5.89
CA GLU A 639 22.68 -14.60 -5.12
C GLU A 639 22.87 -14.39 -3.62
N GLY A 640 21.79 -14.51 -2.86
CA GLY A 640 21.81 -14.45 -1.41
C GLY A 640 21.34 -15.76 -0.76
N GLU A 641 20.93 -15.68 0.52
CA GLU A 641 20.62 -16.84 1.34
C GLU A 641 19.13 -17.16 1.44
N TYR A 642 18.23 -16.22 1.11
CA TYR A 642 16.78 -16.35 1.24
C TYR A 642 16.12 -16.57 -0.12
N TYR A 643 14.96 -17.17 -0.15
CA TYR A 643 14.16 -17.40 -1.36
C TYR A 643 14.11 -16.14 -2.25
N VAL A 644 13.74 -15.02 -1.68
CA VAL A 644 13.59 -13.75 -2.40
C VAL A 644 14.90 -13.26 -3.04
N SER A 645 16.04 -13.67 -2.51
CA SER A 645 17.36 -13.32 -3.02
C SER A 645 17.96 -14.36 -3.96
N ARG A 646 17.22 -15.42 -4.28
CA ARG A 646 17.68 -16.54 -5.12
C ARG A 646 16.82 -16.75 -6.38
N MET A 647 15.71 -16.02 -6.54
CA MET A 647 14.78 -16.20 -7.66
C MET A 647 15.46 -16.02 -9.03
N ALA A 648 16.22 -14.93 -9.21
CA ALA A 648 16.93 -14.72 -10.47
C ALA A 648 18.02 -15.77 -10.69
N ALA A 649 18.71 -16.21 -9.63
CA ALA A 649 19.69 -17.28 -9.72
C ALA A 649 19.06 -18.62 -10.14
N SER A 650 17.87 -18.96 -9.62
CA SER A 650 17.13 -20.14 -10.08
C SER A 650 16.75 -20.05 -11.57
N VAL A 651 16.27 -18.88 -12.02
CA VAL A 651 15.96 -18.63 -13.43
C VAL A 651 17.19 -18.81 -14.30
N LEU A 652 18.33 -18.22 -13.91
CA LEU A 652 19.58 -18.29 -14.68
C LEU A 652 20.14 -19.72 -14.72
N ARG A 653 20.15 -20.46 -13.60
CA ARG A 653 20.55 -21.88 -13.58
C ARG A 653 19.62 -22.72 -14.43
N GLY A 654 18.32 -22.45 -14.40
CA GLY A 654 17.34 -23.11 -15.25
C GLY A 654 17.59 -22.90 -16.74
N ALA A 655 18.31 -21.83 -17.10
CA ALA A 655 18.75 -21.51 -18.46
C ALA A 655 20.20 -21.93 -18.74
N GLY A 656 20.94 -22.51 -17.77
CA GLY A 656 22.35 -22.84 -17.94
C GLY A 656 23.28 -21.63 -18.00
N LEU A 657 22.95 -20.57 -17.25
CA LEU A 657 23.66 -19.29 -17.27
C LEU A 657 24.31 -18.97 -15.91
N GLU A 658 24.98 -19.97 -15.31
CA GLU A 658 25.61 -19.87 -13.98
C GLU A 658 26.69 -18.78 -13.93
N ASP A 659 27.39 -18.51 -15.00
CA ASP A 659 28.47 -17.50 -15.10
C ASP A 659 27.93 -16.05 -14.88
N TRP A 660 26.62 -15.87 -14.95
CA TRP A 660 25.95 -14.60 -14.71
C TRP A 660 25.43 -14.41 -13.25
N ILE A 661 25.71 -15.42 -12.40
CA ILE A 661 25.32 -15.42 -10.99
C ILE A 661 26.55 -15.09 -10.15
N ALA A 662 26.53 -13.92 -9.52
CA ALA A 662 27.60 -13.53 -8.60
C ALA A 662 27.26 -14.01 -7.16
N CYS A 663 28.29 -14.43 -6.42
CA CYS A 663 28.18 -14.81 -5.00
C CYS A 663 28.52 -13.65 -4.04
N ASN A 664 29.08 -12.56 -4.54
CA ASN A 664 29.39 -11.35 -3.78
C ASN A 664 29.43 -10.12 -4.70
N GLN A 665 29.50 -8.93 -4.10
CA GLN A 665 29.49 -7.67 -4.85
C GLN A 665 30.74 -7.48 -5.74
N GLU A 666 31.88 -8.01 -5.36
CA GLU A 666 33.12 -7.95 -6.18
C GLU A 666 32.94 -8.74 -7.47
N GLN A 667 32.44 -9.97 -7.38
CA GLN A 667 32.15 -10.79 -8.55
C GLN A 667 31.06 -10.15 -9.42
N TYR A 668 30.00 -9.57 -8.82
CA TYR A 668 28.98 -8.83 -9.55
C TYR A 668 29.59 -7.71 -10.40
N LEU A 669 30.44 -6.88 -9.78
CA LEU A 669 31.15 -5.81 -10.49
C LEU A 669 32.11 -6.37 -11.56
N ALA A 670 32.87 -7.41 -11.26
CA ALA A 670 33.80 -8.00 -12.20
C ALA A 670 33.07 -8.54 -13.45
N THR A 671 31.95 -9.25 -13.25
CA THR A 671 31.11 -9.74 -14.34
C THR A 671 30.56 -8.59 -15.18
N ALA A 672 30.09 -7.50 -14.56
CA ALA A 672 29.58 -6.34 -15.27
C ALA A 672 30.66 -5.59 -16.06
N LEU A 673 31.83 -5.38 -15.46
CA LEU A 673 33.01 -4.75 -16.12
C LEU A 673 33.46 -5.53 -17.34
N ALA A 674 33.48 -6.87 -17.27
CA ALA A 674 33.89 -7.73 -18.38
C ALA A 674 32.96 -7.57 -19.61
N GLN A 675 31.72 -7.14 -19.45
CA GLN A 675 30.79 -6.93 -20.57
C GLN A 675 31.06 -5.62 -21.33
N ALA A 676 31.84 -4.70 -20.75
CA ALA A 676 32.20 -3.43 -21.38
C ALA A 676 33.40 -3.52 -22.33
N ASP A 677 34.04 -4.66 -22.46
CA ASP A 677 35.02 -4.88 -23.51
C ASP A 677 34.39 -4.70 -24.90
N SER A 678 35.04 -3.95 -25.78
CA SER A 678 34.45 -3.56 -27.07
C SER A 678 34.06 -4.76 -27.95
N ALA A 679 34.86 -5.82 -27.96
CA ALA A 679 34.53 -7.01 -28.73
C ALA A 679 33.35 -7.76 -28.12
N ARG A 680 33.30 -7.83 -26.78
CA ARG A 680 32.20 -8.44 -26.02
C ARG A 680 30.91 -7.65 -26.21
N LEU A 681 30.96 -6.34 -26.12
CA LEU A 681 29.77 -5.43 -26.31
C LEU A 681 29.22 -5.58 -27.73
N LYS A 682 30.11 -5.60 -28.75
CA LYS A 682 29.70 -5.85 -30.13
C LYS A 682 29.00 -7.20 -30.27
N TRP A 683 29.58 -8.23 -29.65
CA TRP A 683 29.01 -9.57 -29.69
C TRP A 683 27.64 -9.61 -29.03
N LEU A 684 27.44 -8.99 -27.85
CA LEU A 684 26.15 -8.91 -27.15
C LEU A 684 25.07 -8.32 -28.05
N ARG A 685 25.39 -7.23 -28.75
CA ARG A 685 24.44 -6.50 -29.62
C ARG A 685 24.07 -7.31 -30.88
N GLN A 686 25.03 -8.00 -31.45
CA GLN A 686 24.82 -8.79 -32.66
C GLN A 686 24.14 -10.14 -32.38
N ASN A 687 24.28 -10.68 -31.19
CA ASN A 687 23.79 -11.99 -30.82
C ASN A 687 22.66 -11.97 -29.81
N ARG A 688 21.78 -10.97 -29.87
CA ARG A 688 20.65 -10.87 -28.95
C ARG A 688 19.70 -12.08 -28.99
N GLN A 689 19.50 -12.68 -30.18
CA GLN A 689 18.68 -13.89 -30.35
C GLN A 689 19.23 -15.07 -29.53
N HIS A 690 20.56 -15.16 -29.34
CA HIS A 690 21.22 -16.21 -28.56
C HIS A 690 20.59 -16.39 -27.16
N TRP A 691 20.25 -15.28 -26.48
CA TRP A 691 19.69 -15.35 -25.11
C TRP A 691 18.29 -15.95 -25.08
N ARG A 692 17.46 -15.64 -26.08
CA ARG A 692 16.17 -16.30 -26.25
C ARG A 692 16.35 -17.79 -26.59
N ASP A 693 17.27 -18.12 -27.48
CA ASP A 693 17.51 -19.48 -27.87
C ASP A 693 18.01 -20.34 -26.69
N VAL A 694 18.84 -19.77 -25.82
CA VAL A 694 19.24 -20.41 -24.56
C VAL A 694 18.03 -20.72 -23.69
N VAL A 695 17.09 -19.76 -23.52
CA VAL A 695 15.86 -20.01 -22.75
C VAL A 695 15.00 -21.10 -23.39
N VAL A 696 14.76 -21.00 -24.71
CA VAL A 696 13.89 -21.96 -25.45
C VAL A 696 14.44 -23.39 -25.36
N ASN A 697 15.77 -23.57 -25.43
CA ASN A 697 16.42 -24.88 -25.43
C ASN A 697 16.83 -25.38 -24.03
N SER A 698 16.32 -24.77 -22.97
CA SER A 698 16.63 -25.09 -21.58
C SER A 698 15.41 -25.58 -20.79
N PRO A 699 15.61 -26.18 -19.60
CA PRO A 699 14.51 -26.48 -18.70
C PRO A 699 13.63 -25.26 -18.33
N LEU A 700 14.19 -24.05 -18.33
CA LEU A 700 13.42 -22.81 -18.12
C LEU A 700 12.38 -22.59 -19.23
N GLY A 701 12.68 -22.96 -20.49
CA GLY A 701 11.78 -22.79 -21.63
C GLY A 701 10.73 -23.91 -21.77
N ASP A 702 10.79 -24.98 -20.99
CA ASP A 702 9.91 -26.14 -21.14
C ASP A 702 8.73 -26.11 -20.17
N ALA A 703 7.66 -25.41 -20.54
CA ALA A 703 6.43 -25.35 -19.75
C ALA A 703 5.63 -26.65 -19.78
N ARG A 704 5.79 -27.50 -20.79
CA ARG A 704 5.10 -28.81 -20.84
C ARG A 704 5.67 -29.74 -19.78
N ASP A 705 7.00 -29.83 -19.68
CA ASP A 705 7.60 -30.62 -18.63
C ASP A 705 7.25 -30.05 -17.23
N LEU A 706 7.20 -28.71 -17.06
CA LEU A 706 6.76 -28.13 -15.79
C LEU A 706 5.36 -28.61 -15.42
N MET A 707 4.39 -28.50 -16.32
CA MET A 707 3.01 -28.93 -16.04
C MET A 707 2.93 -30.42 -15.75
N ARG A 708 3.67 -31.24 -16.48
CA ARG A 708 3.78 -32.68 -16.22
C ARG A 708 4.32 -32.96 -14.80
N GLN A 709 5.39 -32.27 -14.38
CA GLN A 709 5.97 -32.42 -13.03
C GLN A 709 5.01 -31.91 -11.93
N LEU A 710 4.27 -30.85 -12.19
CA LEU A 710 3.26 -30.34 -11.27
C LEU A 710 2.12 -31.35 -11.08
N GLU A 711 1.56 -31.89 -12.16
CA GLU A 711 0.50 -32.91 -12.08
C GLU A 711 0.97 -34.17 -11.34
N LEU A 712 2.19 -34.68 -11.63
CA LEU A 712 2.81 -35.80 -10.92
C LEU A 712 2.99 -35.47 -9.42
N SER A 713 3.43 -34.28 -9.11
CA SER A 713 3.57 -33.82 -7.72
C SER A 713 2.24 -33.81 -6.99
N PHE A 714 1.18 -33.30 -7.62
CA PHE A 714 -0.16 -33.26 -7.04
C PHE A 714 -0.73 -34.67 -6.83
N GLU A 715 -0.50 -35.60 -7.72
CA GLU A 715 -0.87 -37.03 -7.53
C GLU A 715 -0.19 -37.62 -6.30
N GLN A 716 1.13 -37.39 -6.15
CA GLN A 716 1.90 -37.89 -5.02
C GLN A 716 1.50 -37.22 -3.70
N MET A 717 1.24 -35.90 -3.70
CA MET A 717 0.75 -35.19 -2.55
C MET A 717 -0.61 -35.74 -2.10
N ARG A 718 -1.54 -35.95 -3.03
CA ARG A 718 -2.88 -36.48 -2.73
C ARG A 718 -2.82 -37.92 -2.20
N ALA A 719 -1.98 -38.76 -2.79
CA ALA A 719 -1.76 -40.12 -2.31
C ALA A 719 -1.19 -40.19 -0.87
N SER A 720 -0.35 -39.19 -0.50
CA SER A 720 0.26 -39.10 0.83
C SER A 720 -0.72 -38.68 1.91
N THR A 721 -1.89 -38.13 1.56
CA THR A 721 -2.95 -37.71 2.49
C THR A 721 -4.10 -38.71 2.59
N ALA A 722 -4.14 -39.75 1.75
CA ALA A 722 -5.10 -40.81 1.87
C ALA A 722 -4.89 -41.55 3.21
N PRO A 723 -5.95 -41.84 4.00
CA PRO A 723 -5.81 -42.69 5.19
C PRO A 723 -5.19 -44.02 4.74
N THR A 724 -4.14 -44.44 5.42
CA THR A 724 -3.64 -45.82 5.31
C THR A 724 -4.81 -46.72 5.64
N LEU A 725 -5.29 -47.47 4.65
CA LEU A 725 -6.21 -48.58 4.88
C LEU A 725 -5.41 -49.67 5.61
N ASP A 726 -5.35 -49.60 6.95
CA ASP A 726 -4.95 -50.73 7.81
C ASP A 726 -6.12 -51.65 8.06
#